data_27da0bb174ebea18a3a854443e876744
#
_entry.id   27da0bb174ebea18a3a854443e876744
#
_cell.length_a   1.000
_cell.length_b   1.000
_cell.length_c   1.000
_cell.angle_alpha   90.00
_cell.angle_beta   90.00
_cell.angle_gamma   90.00
#
_symmetry.space_group_name_H-M   'P 1'
#
loop_
_entity.id
_entity.type
_entity.pdbx_description
1 polymer ?
#
loop_
_entity_poly.entity_id
_entity_poly.type
_entity_poly.pdbx_seq_one_letter_code
_entity_poly.pdbx_strand_id
1 'polypeptide(L)'
;MGEIKTPRKWFLSSIALIYACAFASVYVQIPGLYGDEGILPVRLQMPKMQRPLLEQLQASPSLLWLGPSLGLEPQQVLELICLLGVLLSLGAVLLGTLRDSLTYLCLWALYLSLYNVGGDFLHSEWDVLLLEAGFLAVLVAPLGLLRSHSRHAFHDSLTFWMIRWLFFRLTFSTGVSKLATGDPAWYDLSALSHHLEDQMSPTLLAWYVHQLPEWLLKLGAVVMLHSGICIPLLTFFAPIRRLRLFGFYVQLFLQLFHILTGNCSLLNLLSIALSFSLLDDDHFNTPSKKRKGQEKKTRSWLQTLASGFVLLVELAVYAFILYSAITLYQLQIDWEQKRVSAKTDFSHGRFAAFVLHIQELTIWVGVLSFTWEAVNAMLKCLCTRGIVSKLWSLIQWALVTAAAVAVFALSVVPYSTLPGMSSTTVFPKVLDLYRAVEKFHLVGAYGVQHRPISTEGRPEIILEGSYDGLTWTEMNPMYKPGDVNDIPPVAGPHQPRLESMMFQATQKGHDHNPWFAGLLQRLLQGKADVIGLLQVDEAQYPFSQKPPALIKAKLYHYHFTDPVKDKTHQKAWWRRQYKKEFSPAVNLDDPKLNRLLDESGLKEKFPIQPATDTPLSQTLILIRDPIKHLSGALVISSLLATVASIFLIRVIFSSFTGGQKPRTASADHRNKKPKEPSETVEKSHTMSASSRPGKKDSNEKKVDSDRSPRKRK
;
A
#
# COMPACT_ATOMS: atom_id res chain seq x y z
N MET A 1 0.84 23.46 -8.09
CA MET A 1 0.32 22.73 -6.90
C MET A 1 0.57 23.54 -5.65
N GLY A 2 -0.25 23.38 -4.58
CA GLY A 2 0.03 23.91 -3.25
C GLY A 2 1.29 23.30 -2.63
N GLU A 3 1.66 23.71 -1.42
CA GLU A 3 2.69 23.04 -0.64
C GLU A 3 2.27 21.59 -0.34
N ILE A 4 3.22 20.65 -0.29
CA ILE A 4 2.98 19.21 -0.16
C ILE A 4 3.74 18.57 1.00
N LYS A 5 4.09 19.34 2.05
CA LYS A 5 4.87 18.88 3.22
C LYS A 5 4.14 17.79 3.98
N THR A 6 2.87 18.03 4.28
CA THR A 6 2.03 17.13 5.08
C THR A 6 1.69 15.86 4.30
N PRO A 7 1.18 15.93 3.05
CA PRO A 7 0.94 14.73 2.24
C PRO A 7 2.19 13.87 2.05
N ARG A 8 3.35 14.48 1.80
CA ARG A 8 4.64 13.79 1.69
C ARG A 8 4.99 13.04 2.97
N LYS A 9 4.84 13.71 4.13
CA LYS A 9 5.08 13.08 5.44
C LYS A 9 4.14 11.88 5.66
N TRP A 10 2.86 12.03 5.31
CA TRP A 10 1.88 10.94 5.44
C TRP A 10 2.21 9.78 4.52
N PHE A 11 2.52 10.05 3.25
CA PHE A 11 2.95 9.03 2.30
C PHE A 11 4.15 8.23 2.82
N LEU A 12 5.24 8.90 3.18
CA LEU A 12 6.44 8.24 3.69
C LEU A 12 6.16 7.42 4.95
N SER A 13 5.41 7.97 5.92
CA SER A 13 5.04 7.22 7.14
C SER A 13 4.18 6.00 6.84
N SER A 14 3.25 6.09 5.89
CA SER A 14 2.39 4.98 5.50
C SER A 14 3.18 3.88 4.78
N ILE A 15 4.09 4.22 3.86
CA ILE A 15 4.97 3.25 3.20
C ILE A 15 5.84 2.52 4.22
N ALA A 16 6.41 3.24 5.21
CA ALA A 16 7.18 2.60 6.28
C ALA A 16 6.33 1.64 7.11
N LEU A 17 5.08 2.01 7.47
CA LEU A 17 4.17 1.13 8.20
C LEU A 17 3.78 -0.11 7.39
N ILE A 18 3.55 0.05 6.09
CA ILE A 18 3.22 -1.05 5.18
C ILE A 18 4.41 -2.02 5.08
N TYR A 19 5.65 -1.51 4.98
CA TYR A 19 6.85 -2.35 5.05
C TYR A 19 6.94 -3.12 6.37
N ALA A 20 6.64 -2.49 7.52
CA ALA A 20 6.62 -3.18 8.80
C ALA A 20 5.64 -4.36 8.80
N CYS A 21 4.42 -4.16 8.31
CA CYS A 21 3.42 -5.22 8.16
C CYS A 21 3.86 -6.31 7.18
N ALA A 22 4.43 -5.92 6.04
CA ALA A 22 4.89 -6.85 5.01
C ALA A 22 6.02 -7.76 5.51
N PHE A 23 7.08 -7.18 6.10
CA PHE A 23 8.19 -7.94 6.67
C PHE A 23 7.74 -8.83 7.83
N ALA A 24 6.92 -8.32 8.75
CA ALA A 24 6.41 -9.10 9.88
C ALA A 24 5.53 -10.27 9.39
N SER A 25 4.69 -10.05 8.37
CA SER A 25 3.84 -11.08 7.80
C SER A 25 4.63 -12.20 7.12
N VAL A 26 5.72 -11.86 6.42
CA VAL A 26 6.63 -12.86 5.83
C VAL A 26 7.40 -13.58 6.93
N TYR A 27 7.94 -12.87 7.94
CA TYR A 27 8.73 -13.43 9.03
C TYR A 27 8.03 -14.60 9.73
N VAL A 28 6.75 -14.44 10.06
CA VAL A 28 5.97 -15.49 10.72
C VAL A 28 5.86 -16.75 9.87
N GLN A 29 5.79 -16.60 8.55
CA GLN A 29 5.55 -17.70 7.61
C GLN A 29 6.83 -18.35 7.07
N ILE A 30 8.04 -17.77 7.30
CA ILE A 30 9.31 -18.27 6.76
C ILE A 30 9.53 -19.75 7.05
N PRO A 31 9.41 -20.27 8.29
CA PRO A 31 9.72 -21.67 8.56
C PRO A 31 8.89 -22.64 7.73
N GLY A 32 7.58 -22.45 7.71
CA GLY A 32 6.68 -23.34 6.98
C GLY A 32 6.72 -23.18 5.46
N LEU A 33 7.05 -21.97 4.93
CA LEU A 33 7.15 -21.74 3.50
C LEU A 33 8.54 -22.06 2.94
N TYR A 34 9.60 -21.51 3.56
CA TYR A 34 10.94 -21.43 3.01
C TYR A 34 12.01 -22.14 3.84
N GLY A 35 11.63 -22.58 5.05
CA GLY A 35 12.51 -23.34 5.92
C GLY A 35 12.96 -24.65 5.31
N ASP A 36 13.95 -25.30 5.90
CA ASP A 36 14.48 -26.58 5.41
C ASP A 36 13.42 -27.68 5.42
N GLU A 37 12.51 -27.64 6.37
CA GLU A 37 11.34 -28.50 6.46
C GLU A 37 10.06 -27.88 5.86
N GLY A 38 10.19 -26.70 5.21
CA GLY A 38 9.09 -25.96 4.61
C GLY A 38 8.63 -26.51 3.26
N ILE A 39 7.59 -25.88 2.71
CA ILE A 39 6.97 -26.26 1.43
C ILE A 39 7.92 -26.05 0.25
N LEU A 40 8.63 -24.91 0.21
CA LEU A 40 9.59 -24.54 -0.81
C LEU A 40 10.95 -24.18 -0.17
N PRO A 41 11.75 -25.15 0.26
CA PRO A 41 13.00 -24.86 0.94
C PRO A 41 13.91 -23.97 0.09
N VAL A 42 14.28 -22.80 0.63
CA VAL A 42 15.06 -21.80 -0.10
C VAL A 42 16.42 -22.31 -0.56
N ARG A 43 17.03 -23.23 0.22
CA ARG A 43 18.30 -23.87 -0.14
C ARG A 43 18.24 -24.67 -1.46
N LEU A 44 17.06 -25.22 -1.81
CA LEU A 44 16.87 -25.98 -3.05
C LEU A 44 16.68 -25.06 -4.26
N GLN A 45 16.17 -23.85 -4.04
CA GLN A 45 15.94 -22.86 -5.08
C GLN A 45 17.21 -22.06 -5.42
N MET A 46 18.16 -21.98 -4.48
CA MET A 46 19.43 -21.29 -4.73
C MET A 46 20.32 -22.15 -5.63
N PRO A 47 20.74 -21.66 -6.80
CA PRO A 47 21.70 -22.37 -7.64
C PRO A 47 22.98 -22.61 -6.84
N LYS A 48 23.61 -23.78 -7.04
CA LYS A 48 24.85 -24.15 -6.35
C LYS A 48 25.86 -23.01 -6.44
N MET A 49 26.37 -22.58 -5.30
CA MET A 49 27.26 -21.44 -5.10
C MET A 49 28.68 -21.66 -5.69
N GLN A 50 28.77 -21.86 -6.98
CA GLN A 50 30.08 -22.03 -7.67
C GLN A 50 30.53 -20.77 -8.42
N ARG A 51 29.69 -19.68 -8.41
CA ARG A 51 29.99 -18.45 -9.14
C ARG A 51 30.47 -17.35 -8.20
N PRO A 52 31.29 -16.38 -8.69
CA PRO A 52 31.66 -15.20 -7.93
C PRO A 52 30.42 -14.42 -7.46
N LEU A 53 30.51 -13.82 -6.26
CA LEU A 53 29.40 -13.06 -5.67
C LEU A 53 28.80 -12.01 -6.61
N LEU A 54 29.66 -11.34 -7.39
CA LEU A 54 29.23 -10.28 -8.32
C LEU A 54 28.34 -10.85 -9.45
N GLU A 55 28.67 -12.02 -9.98
CA GLU A 55 27.86 -12.68 -11.02
C GLU A 55 26.52 -13.17 -10.46
N GLN A 56 26.50 -13.64 -9.21
CA GLN A 56 25.27 -14.04 -8.52
C GLN A 56 24.35 -12.84 -8.31
N LEU A 57 24.88 -11.70 -7.86
CA LEU A 57 24.13 -10.43 -7.68
C LEU A 57 23.65 -9.87 -9.02
N GLN A 58 24.42 -10.06 -10.12
CA GLN A 58 23.98 -9.65 -11.44
C GLN A 58 22.86 -10.53 -11.99
N ALA A 59 22.85 -11.82 -11.68
CA ALA A 59 21.81 -12.75 -12.12
C ALA A 59 20.51 -12.54 -11.31
N SER A 60 20.62 -12.53 -9.98
CA SER A 60 19.52 -12.33 -9.05
C SER A 60 19.98 -11.42 -7.91
N PRO A 61 19.56 -10.13 -7.89
CA PRO A 61 19.95 -9.18 -6.84
C PRO A 61 19.27 -9.53 -5.53
N SER A 62 19.97 -10.30 -4.69
CA SER A 62 19.51 -10.71 -3.35
C SER A 62 20.64 -10.67 -2.33
N LEU A 63 20.34 -10.19 -1.13
CA LEU A 63 21.28 -10.19 0.00
C LEU A 63 21.48 -11.58 0.60
N LEU A 64 20.70 -12.59 0.20
CA LEU A 64 20.89 -13.99 0.63
C LEU A 64 22.27 -14.52 0.27
N TRP A 65 22.88 -14.01 -0.81
CA TRP A 65 24.22 -14.41 -1.22
C TRP A 65 25.32 -14.07 -0.20
N LEU A 66 25.01 -13.18 0.78
CA LEU A 66 25.91 -12.85 1.87
C LEU A 66 25.85 -13.86 3.04
N GLY A 67 24.86 -14.77 3.06
CA GLY A 67 24.65 -15.73 4.12
C GLY A 67 25.90 -16.52 4.53
N PRO A 68 26.59 -17.16 3.58
CA PRO A 68 27.79 -17.94 3.88
C PRO A 68 28.93 -17.12 4.52
N SER A 69 29.07 -15.85 4.13
CA SER A 69 30.06 -14.94 4.72
C SER A 69 29.73 -14.57 6.17
N LEU A 70 28.44 -14.66 6.56
CA LEU A 70 27.95 -14.41 7.91
C LEU A 70 27.86 -15.71 8.75
N GLY A 71 28.12 -16.88 8.16
CA GLY A 71 27.96 -18.18 8.80
C GLY A 71 26.50 -18.51 9.13
N LEU A 72 25.55 -17.99 8.31
CA LEU A 72 24.12 -18.19 8.48
C LEU A 72 23.56 -19.12 7.39
N GLU A 73 22.61 -19.95 7.76
CA GLU A 73 21.80 -20.71 6.82
C GLU A 73 20.85 -19.82 6.02
N PRO A 74 20.43 -20.22 4.82
CA PRO A 74 19.54 -19.41 3.98
C PRO A 74 18.23 -19.00 4.67
N GLN A 75 17.62 -19.88 5.48
CA GLN A 75 16.44 -19.56 6.29
C GLN A 75 16.74 -18.43 7.29
N GLN A 76 17.85 -18.54 8.03
CA GLN A 76 18.26 -17.56 9.04
C GLN A 76 18.56 -16.18 8.40
N VAL A 77 19.10 -16.17 7.18
CA VAL A 77 19.30 -14.92 6.44
C VAL A 77 17.96 -14.26 6.08
N LEU A 78 16.96 -15.04 5.63
CA LEU A 78 15.61 -14.51 5.38
C LEU A 78 14.99 -13.93 6.66
N GLU A 79 15.13 -14.63 7.79
CA GLU A 79 14.66 -14.13 9.08
C GLU A 79 15.36 -12.83 9.50
N LEU A 80 16.67 -12.77 9.32
CA LEU A 80 17.45 -11.55 9.60
C LEU A 80 17.01 -10.38 8.71
N ILE A 81 16.82 -10.60 7.41
CA ILE A 81 16.32 -9.58 6.47
C ILE A 81 14.96 -9.06 6.93
N CYS A 82 14.04 -9.94 7.32
CA CYS A 82 12.72 -9.54 7.81
C CYS A 82 12.80 -8.75 9.12
N LEU A 83 13.59 -9.20 10.10
CA LEU A 83 13.77 -8.50 11.37
C LEU A 83 14.40 -7.11 11.19
N LEU A 84 15.45 -6.99 10.36
CA LEU A 84 16.03 -5.70 10.01
C LEU A 84 15.02 -4.80 9.29
N GLY A 85 14.21 -5.37 8.38
CA GLY A 85 13.14 -4.66 7.71
C GLY A 85 12.09 -4.11 8.68
N VAL A 86 11.63 -4.92 9.64
CA VAL A 86 10.69 -4.48 10.71
C VAL A 86 11.33 -3.38 11.55
N LEU A 87 12.56 -3.55 12.00
CA LEU A 87 13.25 -2.57 12.85
C LEU A 87 13.42 -1.21 12.15
N LEU A 88 13.93 -1.21 10.91
CA LEU A 88 14.13 0.02 10.14
C LEU A 88 12.80 0.70 9.81
N SER A 89 11.78 -0.06 9.44
CA SER A 89 10.47 0.48 9.11
C SER A 89 9.77 1.07 10.33
N LEU A 90 9.80 0.42 11.49
CA LEU A 90 9.30 0.97 12.75
C LEU A 90 10.07 2.21 13.17
N GLY A 91 11.40 2.20 13.00
CA GLY A 91 12.25 3.37 13.21
C GLY A 91 11.79 4.55 12.33
N ALA A 92 11.52 4.33 11.04
CA ALA A 92 11.02 5.36 10.14
C ALA A 92 9.61 5.84 10.50
N VAL A 93 8.72 4.97 11.01
CA VAL A 93 7.38 5.33 11.50
C VAL A 93 7.48 6.21 12.75
N LEU A 94 8.28 5.80 13.73
CA LEU A 94 8.35 6.42 15.06
C LEU A 94 9.28 7.63 15.10
N LEU A 95 10.39 7.60 14.37
CA LEU A 95 11.44 8.62 14.39
C LEU A 95 11.47 9.38 13.05
N GLY A 96 11.12 10.65 13.08
CA GLY A 96 11.14 11.49 11.86
C GLY A 96 12.52 11.65 11.22
N THR A 97 13.58 11.41 11.98
CA THR A 97 14.99 11.47 11.55
C THR A 97 15.39 10.30 10.65
N LEU A 98 14.72 9.15 10.79
CA LEU A 98 14.95 7.96 9.96
C LEU A 98 14.08 7.92 8.69
N ARG A 99 13.35 8.99 8.39
CA ARG A 99 12.58 9.11 7.12
C ARG A 99 13.43 9.76 6.03
N ASP A 100 14.55 9.15 5.73
CA ASP A 100 15.49 9.61 4.72
C ASP A 100 15.59 8.62 3.54
N SER A 101 16.16 9.06 2.43
CA SER A 101 16.31 8.25 1.22
C SER A 101 17.11 6.97 1.47
N LEU A 102 18.11 7.00 2.36
CA LEU A 102 18.93 5.84 2.65
C LEU A 102 18.11 4.73 3.35
N THR A 103 17.30 5.10 4.33
CA THR A 103 16.43 4.15 5.03
C THR A 103 15.44 3.48 4.06
N TYR A 104 14.79 4.25 3.16
CA TYR A 104 13.90 3.67 2.16
C TYR A 104 14.64 2.83 1.12
N LEU A 105 15.87 3.20 0.74
CA LEU A 105 16.71 2.38 -0.12
C LEU A 105 17.05 1.03 0.54
N CYS A 106 17.40 1.04 1.83
CA CYS A 106 17.63 -0.19 2.58
C CYS A 106 16.36 -1.05 2.64
N LEU A 107 15.20 -0.47 2.99
CA LEU A 107 13.93 -1.19 3.02
C LEU A 107 13.57 -1.81 1.66
N TRP A 108 13.76 -1.05 0.58
CA TRP A 108 13.54 -1.52 -0.77
C TRP A 108 14.47 -2.67 -1.13
N ALA A 109 15.78 -2.56 -0.84
CA ALA A 109 16.76 -3.60 -1.12
C ALA A 109 16.53 -4.88 -0.31
N LEU A 110 16.14 -4.76 0.97
CA LEU A 110 15.75 -5.89 1.81
C LEU A 110 14.52 -6.61 1.23
N TYR A 111 13.48 -5.86 0.81
CA TYR A 111 12.28 -6.46 0.25
C TYR A 111 12.50 -7.06 -1.15
N LEU A 112 13.31 -6.41 -1.98
CA LEU A 112 13.74 -6.96 -3.27
C LEU A 112 14.48 -8.29 -3.11
N SER A 113 15.29 -8.41 -2.03
CA SER A 113 16.00 -9.65 -1.74
C SER A 113 15.06 -10.80 -1.38
N LEU A 114 13.96 -10.52 -0.66
CA LEU A 114 12.92 -11.50 -0.39
C LEU A 114 12.16 -11.87 -1.67
N TYR A 115 11.77 -10.87 -2.45
CA TYR A 115 10.97 -11.05 -3.67
C TYR A 115 11.69 -11.95 -4.69
N ASN A 116 12.98 -11.70 -4.95
CA ASN A 116 13.74 -12.45 -5.93
C ASN A 116 13.98 -13.93 -5.58
N VAL A 117 13.78 -14.32 -4.33
CA VAL A 117 13.98 -15.69 -3.83
C VAL A 117 12.66 -16.35 -3.44
N GLY A 118 11.62 -15.54 -3.19
CA GLY A 118 10.37 -16.01 -2.63
C GLY A 118 9.47 -16.83 -3.55
N GLY A 119 9.80 -16.95 -4.84
CA GLY A 119 9.03 -17.72 -5.81
C GLY A 119 7.53 -17.36 -5.80
N ASP A 120 6.68 -18.33 -6.08
CA ASP A 120 5.23 -18.13 -6.22
C ASP A 120 4.57 -17.44 -5.01
N PHE A 121 5.05 -17.71 -3.79
CA PHE A 121 4.45 -17.15 -2.57
C PHE A 121 4.70 -15.65 -2.38
N LEU A 122 5.72 -15.06 -3.05
CA LEU A 122 6.06 -13.63 -2.93
C LEU A 122 5.85 -12.85 -4.24
N HIS A 123 5.31 -13.46 -5.30
CA HIS A 123 5.06 -12.81 -6.59
C HIS A 123 3.63 -12.28 -6.76
N SER A 124 3.01 -11.80 -5.69
CA SER A 124 1.70 -11.18 -5.75
C SER A 124 1.76 -9.74 -6.26
N GLU A 125 0.66 -9.23 -6.82
CA GLU A 125 0.58 -7.87 -7.39
C GLU A 125 0.92 -6.78 -6.35
N TRP A 126 0.54 -6.97 -5.07
CA TRP A 126 0.90 -6.03 -4.00
C TRP A 126 2.38 -6.03 -3.65
N ASP A 127 3.11 -7.14 -3.85
CA ASP A 127 4.56 -7.21 -3.61
C ASP A 127 5.31 -6.35 -4.64
N VAL A 128 4.91 -6.44 -5.91
CA VAL A 128 5.43 -5.61 -7.01
C VAL A 128 5.11 -4.14 -6.77
N LEU A 129 3.87 -3.84 -6.34
CA LEU A 129 3.46 -2.47 -6.02
C LEU A 129 4.26 -1.90 -4.83
N LEU A 130 4.55 -2.70 -3.81
CA LEU A 130 5.36 -2.28 -2.67
C LEU A 130 6.81 -1.97 -3.09
N LEU A 131 7.39 -2.75 -4.02
CA LEU A 131 8.70 -2.47 -4.58
C LEU A 131 8.71 -1.16 -5.38
N GLU A 132 7.77 -0.94 -6.28
CA GLU A 132 7.68 0.31 -7.04
C GLU A 132 7.42 1.52 -6.15
N ALA A 133 6.44 1.44 -5.22
CA ALA A 133 6.13 2.51 -4.28
C ALA A 133 7.29 2.80 -3.32
N GLY A 134 8.03 1.76 -2.89
CA GLY A 134 9.22 1.86 -2.07
C GLY A 134 10.37 2.55 -2.79
N PHE A 135 10.61 2.22 -4.07
CA PHE A 135 11.59 2.90 -4.89
C PHE A 135 11.23 4.39 -5.11
N LEU A 136 9.96 4.69 -5.36
CA LEU A 136 9.51 6.08 -5.42
C LEU A 136 9.67 6.80 -4.07
N ALA A 137 9.51 6.09 -2.95
CA ALA A 137 9.75 6.67 -1.63
C ALA A 137 11.23 7.06 -1.43
N VAL A 138 12.19 6.32 -2.03
CA VAL A 138 13.61 6.73 -2.05
C VAL A 138 13.80 8.08 -2.72
N LEU A 139 13.11 8.31 -3.86
CA LEU A 139 13.20 9.58 -4.61
C LEU A 139 12.48 10.74 -3.90
N VAL A 140 11.42 10.44 -3.16
CA VAL A 140 10.59 11.42 -2.44
C VAL A 140 11.19 11.79 -1.09
N ALA A 141 11.87 10.86 -0.41
CA ALA A 141 12.44 11.09 0.92
C ALA A 141 13.58 12.11 0.87
N PRO A 142 13.83 12.88 1.95
CA PRO A 142 14.93 13.81 2.00
C PRO A 142 16.27 13.07 2.04
N LEU A 143 17.31 13.63 1.41
CA LEU A 143 18.69 13.14 1.54
C LEU A 143 19.24 13.50 2.94
N GLY A 144 19.22 12.55 3.87
CA GLY A 144 19.55 12.77 5.28
C GLY A 144 21.03 13.11 5.57
N LEU A 145 21.94 12.78 4.65
CA LEU A 145 23.39 13.06 4.77
C LEU A 145 23.74 14.55 4.78
N LEU A 146 22.90 15.39 4.22
CA LEU A 146 23.05 16.84 4.22
C LEU A 146 22.10 17.45 5.25
N ARG A 147 22.60 17.61 6.47
CA ARG A 147 21.93 18.19 7.66
C ARG A 147 21.51 19.65 7.48
N SER A 148 20.95 19.98 6.34
CA SER A 148 20.30 21.26 6.10
C SER A 148 18.83 21.14 6.46
N HIS A 149 18.46 21.75 7.59
CA HIS A 149 17.07 21.91 8.02
C HIS A 149 16.19 22.33 6.84
N SER A 150 15.36 21.41 6.40
CA SER A 150 14.03 21.61 5.83
C SER A 150 13.81 22.91 5.03
N ARG A 151 14.58 23.12 3.99
CA ARG A 151 14.10 23.97 2.89
C ARG A 151 13.47 23.04 1.88
N HIS A 152 12.24 23.39 1.41
CA HIS A 152 11.59 22.72 0.31
C HIS A 152 12.58 22.54 -0.83
N ALA A 153 12.82 21.29 -1.22
CA ALA A 153 13.54 21.04 -2.45
C ALA A 153 12.58 21.38 -3.61
N PHE A 154 13.05 22.12 -4.60
CA PHE A 154 12.23 22.57 -5.72
C PHE A 154 11.71 21.42 -6.57
N HIS A 155 12.36 20.25 -6.50
CA HIS A 155 11.99 19.04 -7.20
C HIS A 155 10.93 18.18 -6.45
N ASP A 156 10.53 18.54 -5.23
CA ASP A 156 9.54 17.77 -4.45
C ASP A 156 8.20 17.59 -5.20
N SER A 157 7.77 18.60 -5.97
CA SER A 157 6.56 18.50 -6.77
C SER A 157 6.66 17.47 -7.88
N LEU A 158 7.84 17.30 -8.47
CA LEU A 158 8.10 16.37 -9.55
C LEU A 158 8.10 14.92 -9.04
N THR A 159 8.82 14.64 -7.94
CA THR A 159 8.83 13.30 -7.35
C THR A 159 7.45 12.89 -6.84
N PHE A 160 6.68 13.86 -6.32
CA PHE A 160 5.31 13.62 -5.87
C PHE A 160 4.32 13.43 -7.04
N TRP A 161 4.61 14.02 -8.21
CA TRP A 161 3.90 13.73 -9.45
C TRP A 161 4.07 12.26 -9.87
N MET A 162 5.26 11.67 -9.68
CA MET A 162 5.52 10.25 -9.99
C MET A 162 4.63 9.32 -9.15
N ILE A 163 4.40 9.63 -7.86
CA ILE A 163 3.46 8.86 -7.02
C ILE A 163 2.05 8.93 -7.59
N ARG A 164 1.61 10.12 -8.06
CA ARG A 164 0.29 10.29 -8.67
C ARG A 164 0.17 9.52 -9.97
N TRP A 165 1.23 9.48 -10.77
CA TRP A 165 1.28 8.67 -11.99
C TRP A 165 1.18 7.17 -11.68
N LEU A 166 1.88 6.68 -10.68
CA LEU A 166 1.74 5.30 -10.21
C LEU A 166 0.31 5.01 -9.73
N PHE A 167 -0.27 5.90 -8.94
CA PHE A 167 -1.64 5.75 -8.47
C PHE A 167 -2.66 5.73 -9.61
N PHE A 168 -2.47 6.58 -10.61
CA PHE A 168 -3.27 6.57 -11.83
C PHE A 168 -3.16 5.24 -12.58
N ARG A 169 -1.94 4.77 -12.86
CA ARG A 169 -1.73 3.50 -13.55
C ARG A 169 -2.37 2.34 -12.80
N LEU A 170 -2.16 2.26 -11.50
CA LEU A 170 -2.77 1.22 -10.66
C LEU A 170 -4.29 1.24 -10.79
N THR A 171 -4.92 2.39 -10.51
CA THR A 171 -6.38 2.50 -10.45
C THR A 171 -7.02 2.28 -11.82
N PHE A 172 -6.45 2.89 -12.86
CA PHE A 172 -6.97 2.78 -14.22
C PHE A 172 -6.79 1.36 -14.79
N SER A 173 -5.60 0.76 -14.64
CA SER A 173 -5.35 -0.60 -15.13
C SER A 173 -6.22 -1.64 -14.45
N THR A 174 -6.39 -1.57 -13.12
CA THR A 174 -7.29 -2.48 -12.38
C THR A 174 -8.77 -2.25 -12.72
N GLY A 175 -9.16 -1.01 -13.04
CA GLY A 175 -10.51 -0.71 -13.52
C GLY A 175 -10.78 -1.28 -14.93
N VAL A 176 -9.82 -1.07 -15.84
CA VAL A 176 -9.88 -1.55 -17.23
C VAL A 176 -9.84 -3.07 -17.29
N SER A 177 -9.00 -3.74 -16.52
CA SER A 177 -8.84 -5.20 -16.56
C SER A 177 -10.13 -5.95 -16.27
N LYS A 178 -11.01 -5.42 -15.43
CA LYS A 178 -12.33 -6.02 -15.13
C LYS A 178 -13.20 -6.22 -16.38
N LEU A 179 -13.16 -5.25 -17.29
CA LEU A 179 -13.92 -5.32 -18.55
C LEU A 179 -13.11 -5.91 -19.71
N ALA A 180 -11.77 -5.73 -19.69
CA ALA A 180 -10.88 -6.20 -20.74
C ALA A 180 -10.77 -7.73 -20.80
N THR A 181 -10.99 -8.44 -19.69
CA THR A 181 -11.05 -9.91 -19.64
C THR A 181 -12.31 -10.49 -20.33
N GLY A 182 -13.29 -9.65 -20.65
CA GLY A 182 -14.53 -10.10 -21.29
C GLY A 182 -15.46 -10.90 -20.36
N ASP A 183 -15.24 -10.86 -19.05
CA ASP A 183 -16.03 -11.56 -18.05
C ASP A 183 -17.50 -11.08 -18.08
N PRO A 184 -18.48 -11.96 -18.39
CA PRO A 184 -19.88 -11.59 -18.49
C PRO A 184 -20.44 -10.92 -17.24
N ALA A 185 -19.99 -11.32 -16.05
CA ALA A 185 -20.47 -10.79 -14.78
C ALA A 185 -20.29 -9.27 -14.64
N TRP A 186 -19.22 -8.69 -15.26
CA TRP A 186 -19.02 -7.25 -15.29
C TRP A 186 -19.91 -6.55 -16.32
N TYR A 187 -20.27 -7.23 -17.42
CA TYR A 187 -21.14 -6.67 -18.46
C TYR A 187 -22.61 -6.71 -18.09
N ASP A 188 -23.05 -7.69 -17.33
CA ASP A 188 -24.43 -7.76 -16.80
C ASP A 188 -24.58 -7.10 -15.42
N LEU A 189 -23.46 -6.56 -14.87
CA LEU A 189 -23.37 -5.89 -13.57
C LEU A 189 -23.69 -6.81 -12.36
N SER A 190 -23.71 -8.12 -12.54
CA SER A 190 -23.85 -9.09 -11.44
C SER A 190 -22.53 -9.32 -10.67
N ALA A 191 -21.43 -8.75 -11.18
CA ALA A 191 -20.08 -8.98 -10.67
C ALA A 191 -19.94 -8.76 -9.17
N LEU A 192 -20.59 -7.74 -8.57
CA LEU A 192 -20.41 -7.45 -7.15
C LEU A 192 -21.02 -8.53 -6.24
N SER A 193 -22.14 -9.14 -6.63
CA SER A 193 -22.76 -10.24 -5.87
C SER A 193 -21.84 -11.45 -5.79
N HIS A 194 -21.25 -11.85 -6.91
CA HIS A 194 -20.28 -12.94 -6.96
C HIS A 194 -18.93 -12.56 -6.37
N HIS A 195 -18.46 -11.32 -6.58
CA HIS A 195 -17.18 -10.85 -6.07
C HIS A 195 -17.11 -10.88 -4.55
N LEU A 196 -18.20 -10.59 -3.83
CA LEU A 196 -18.23 -10.63 -2.36
C LEU A 196 -17.95 -12.03 -1.81
N GLU A 197 -18.39 -13.09 -2.50
CA GLU A 197 -18.06 -14.48 -2.17
C GLU A 197 -16.65 -14.86 -2.62
N ASP A 198 -16.26 -14.41 -3.83
CA ASP A 198 -15.04 -14.81 -4.56
C ASP A 198 -13.81 -13.95 -4.22
N GLN A 199 -13.87 -13.11 -3.17
CA GLN A 199 -12.70 -12.39 -2.65
C GLN A 199 -11.68 -13.35 -2.05
N MET A 200 -10.39 -13.02 -2.11
CA MET A 200 -9.32 -13.87 -1.57
C MET A 200 -9.56 -14.28 -0.10
N SER A 201 -10.06 -13.36 0.72
CA SER A 201 -10.40 -13.61 2.13
C SER A 201 -11.62 -12.75 2.50
N PRO A 202 -12.86 -13.21 2.23
CA PRO A 202 -14.07 -12.48 2.56
C PRO A 202 -14.25 -12.37 4.06
N THR A 203 -14.79 -11.24 4.51
CA THR A 203 -15.09 -10.98 5.93
C THR A 203 -16.56 -11.24 6.25
N LEU A 204 -16.89 -11.22 7.53
CA LEU A 204 -18.29 -11.26 7.98
C LEU A 204 -19.13 -10.14 7.35
N LEU A 205 -18.56 -8.95 7.12
CA LEU A 205 -19.28 -7.86 6.50
C LEU A 205 -19.62 -8.15 5.03
N ALA A 206 -18.79 -8.91 4.31
CA ALA A 206 -19.09 -9.34 2.94
C ALA A 206 -20.40 -10.15 2.91
N TRP A 207 -20.61 -11.04 3.87
CA TRP A 207 -21.85 -11.80 4.00
C TRP A 207 -23.08 -10.88 4.17
N TYR A 208 -22.99 -9.86 5.05
CA TYR A 208 -24.10 -8.90 5.21
C TYR A 208 -24.35 -8.05 3.97
N VAL A 209 -23.28 -7.60 3.29
CA VAL A 209 -23.41 -6.83 2.03
C VAL A 209 -24.00 -7.68 0.92
N HIS A 210 -23.68 -8.97 0.88
CA HIS A 210 -24.24 -9.91 -0.10
C HIS A 210 -25.78 -10.08 0.05
N GLN A 211 -26.34 -9.86 1.24
CA GLN A 211 -27.79 -9.92 1.49
C GLN A 211 -28.54 -8.68 0.96
N LEU A 212 -27.85 -7.65 0.47
CA LEU A 212 -28.48 -6.47 -0.09
C LEU A 212 -29.27 -6.80 -1.38
N PRO A 213 -30.34 -6.03 -1.68
CA PRO A 213 -31.10 -6.24 -2.91
C PRO A 213 -30.20 -6.18 -4.16
N GLU A 214 -30.47 -7.04 -5.13
CA GLU A 214 -29.69 -7.16 -6.37
C GLU A 214 -29.48 -5.83 -7.10
N TRP A 215 -30.52 -4.97 -7.14
CA TRP A 215 -30.39 -3.66 -7.78
C TRP A 215 -29.32 -2.76 -7.11
N LEU A 216 -29.16 -2.89 -5.79
CA LEU A 216 -28.16 -2.11 -5.04
C LEU A 216 -26.74 -2.66 -5.29
N LEU A 217 -26.61 -3.99 -5.40
CA LEU A 217 -25.34 -4.63 -5.78
C LEU A 217 -24.94 -4.26 -7.23
N LYS A 218 -25.88 -4.22 -8.16
CA LYS A 218 -25.64 -3.73 -9.53
C LYS A 218 -25.18 -2.28 -9.55
N LEU A 219 -25.82 -1.41 -8.77
CA LEU A 219 -25.38 -0.02 -8.62
C LEU A 219 -23.98 0.06 -8.03
N GLY A 220 -23.64 -0.78 -7.04
CA GLY A 220 -22.29 -0.93 -6.49
C GLY A 220 -21.26 -1.33 -7.54
N ALA A 221 -21.59 -2.26 -8.45
CA ALA A 221 -20.73 -2.64 -9.56
C ALA A 221 -20.48 -1.45 -10.53
N VAL A 222 -21.51 -0.67 -10.84
CA VAL A 222 -21.38 0.57 -11.63
C VAL A 222 -20.42 1.55 -10.95
N VAL A 223 -20.58 1.78 -9.64
CA VAL A 223 -19.70 2.67 -8.86
C VAL A 223 -18.25 2.17 -8.89
N MET A 224 -18.01 0.87 -8.75
CA MET A 224 -16.67 0.27 -8.82
C MET A 224 -16.03 0.48 -10.19
N LEU A 225 -16.72 0.19 -11.28
CA LEU A 225 -16.23 0.37 -12.65
C LEU A 225 -15.97 1.86 -12.95
N HIS A 226 -16.92 2.71 -12.63
CA HIS A 226 -16.85 4.14 -12.92
C HIS A 226 -15.71 4.82 -12.16
N SER A 227 -15.54 4.47 -10.88
CA SER A 227 -14.45 4.98 -10.05
C SER A 227 -13.07 4.41 -10.41
N GLY A 228 -12.99 3.24 -11.02
CA GLY A 228 -11.75 2.69 -11.55
C GLY A 228 -11.32 3.33 -12.89
N ILE A 229 -12.28 3.73 -13.74
CA ILE A 229 -12.00 4.21 -15.10
C ILE A 229 -12.20 5.72 -15.24
N CYS A 230 -13.42 6.22 -15.03
CA CYS A 230 -13.77 7.62 -15.31
C CYS A 230 -13.17 8.60 -14.28
N ILE A 231 -13.22 8.27 -12.99
CA ILE A 231 -12.72 9.16 -11.95
C ILE A 231 -11.22 9.43 -12.09
N PRO A 232 -10.31 8.45 -12.26
CA PRO A 232 -8.89 8.72 -12.46
C PRO A 232 -8.60 9.59 -13.68
N LEU A 233 -9.27 9.32 -14.80
CA LEU A 233 -9.10 10.08 -16.05
C LEU A 233 -9.46 11.56 -15.89
N LEU A 234 -10.54 11.86 -15.18
CA LEU A 234 -11.09 13.22 -15.10
C LEU A 234 -10.55 14.02 -13.92
N THR A 235 -10.06 13.36 -12.84
CA THR A 235 -9.78 14.07 -11.60
C THR A 235 -8.32 14.05 -11.17
N PHE A 236 -7.54 13.01 -11.44
CA PHE A 236 -6.20 12.87 -10.85
C PHE A 236 -5.21 13.92 -11.33
N PHE A 237 -5.25 14.26 -12.62
CA PHE A 237 -4.39 15.29 -13.21
C PHE A 237 -5.10 16.63 -13.40
N ALA A 238 -6.34 16.77 -12.91
CA ALA A 238 -7.08 18.02 -13.03
C ALA A 238 -6.33 19.17 -12.33
N PRO A 239 -6.22 20.35 -12.97
CA PRO A 239 -5.63 21.53 -12.34
C PRO A 239 -6.50 22.07 -11.20
N ILE A 240 -7.80 21.75 -11.21
CA ILE A 240 -8.78 22.20 -10.21
C ILE A 240 -8.67 21.34 -8.96
N ARG A 241 -8.32 21.96 -7.84
CA ARG A 241 -8.11 21.31 -6.55
C ARG A 241 -9.31 20.48 -6.07
N ARG A 242 -10.54 21.01 -6.22
CA ARG A 242 -11.76 20.34 -5.74
C ARG A 242 -12.00 19.03 -6.47
N LEU A 243 -11.70 18.95 -7.78
CA LEU A 243 -11.80 17.71 -8.55
C LEU A 243 -10.81 16.66 -8.04
N ARG A 244 -9.56 17.05 -7.72
CA ARG A 244 -8.58 16.12 -7.14
C ARG A 244 -9.02 15.60 -5.76
N LEU A 245 -9.57 16.50 -4.91
CA LEU A 245 -10.12 16.11 -3.61
C LEU A 245 -11.31 15.16 -3.76
N PHE A 246 -12.20 15.40 -4.72
CA PHE A 246 -13.29 14.49 -5.03
C PHE A 246 -12.75 13.11 -5.41
N GLY A 247 -11.77 13.03 -6.34
CA GLY A 247 -11.10 11.78 -6.69
C GLY A 247 -10.47 11.08 -5.48
N PHE A 248 -9.82 11.84 -4.58
CA PHE A 248 -9.27 11.30 -3.33
C PHE A 248 -10.34 10.63 -2.45
N TYR A 249 -11.44 11.34 -2.18
CA TYR A 249 -12.48 10.80 -1.29
C TYR A 249 -13.21 9.61 -1.88
N VAL A 250 -13.45 9.60 -3.20
CA VAL A 250 -14.05 8.44 -3.88
C VAL A 250 -13.15 7.22 -3.75
N GLN A 251 -11.85 7.38 -4.03
CA GLN A 251 -10.90 6.27 -3.91
C GLN A 251 -10.72 5.81 -2.47
N LEU A 252 -10.64 6.73 -1.51
CA LEU A 252 -10.57 6.39 -0.09
C LEU A 252 -11.80 5.58 0.36
N PHE A 253 -13.00 6.00 -0.03
CA PHE A 253 -14.23 5.29 0.28
C PHE A 253 -14.21 3.85 -0.27
N LEU A 254 -13.80 3.68 -1.53
CA LEU A 254 -13.68 2.35 -2.14
C LEU A 254 -12.66 1.46 -1.45
N GLN A 255 -11.48 2.00 -1.12
CA GLN A 255 -10.47 1.20 -0.43
C GLN A 255 -10.94 0.80 0.98
N LEU A 256 -11.64 1.67 1.69
CA LEU A 256 -12.25 1.33 2.97
C LEU A 256 -13.33 0.25 2.81
N PHE A 257 -14.17 0.35 1.78
CA PHE A 257 -15.16 -0.68 1.47
C PHE A 257 -14.49 -2.03 1.21
N HIS A 258 -13.44 -2.08 0.38
CA HIS A 258 -12.69 -3.31 0.12
C HIS A 258 -12.01 -3.88 1.38
N ILE A 259 -11.46 -3.03 2.26
CA ILE A 259 -10.88 -3.47 3.55
C ILE A 259 -11.95 -4.11 4.43
N LEU A 260 -13.13 -3.51 4.49
CA LEU A 260 -14.20 -3.99 5.35
C LEU A 260 -14.83 -5.30 4.85
N THR A 261 -14.92 -5.50 3.52
CA THR A 261 -15.53 -6.70 2.93
C THR A 261 -14.52 -7.81 2.63
N GLY A 262 -13.27 -7.48 2.30
CA GLY A 262 -12.26 -8.42 1.80
C GLY A 262 -10.99 -8.53 2.65
N ASN A 263 -11.05 -8.24 3.92
CA ASN A 263 -9.89 -8.10 4.80
C ASN A 263 -8.94 -6.96 4.37
N CYS A 264 -8.05 -6.58 5.26
CA CYS A 264 -7.10 -5.51 5.03
C CYS A 264 -5.90 -5.99 4.20
N SER A 265 -6.02 -5.99 2.88
CA SER A 265 -4.90 -6.32 2.00
C SER A 265 -3.87 -5.18 1.96
N LEU A 266 -2.58 -5.55 1.77
CA LEU A 266 -1.51 -4.57 1.54
C LEU A 266 -1.77 -3.73 0.28
N LEU A 267 -2.46 -4.27 -0.73
CA LEU A 267 -2.87 -3.53 -1.92
C LEU A 267 -3.76 -2.32 -1.59
N ASN A 268 -4.73 -2.52 -0.68
CA ASN A 268 -5.63 -1.45 -0.23
C ASN A 268 -4.88 -0.37 0.56
N LEU A 269 -3.98 -0.79 1.46
CA LEU A 269 -3.15 0.13 2.24
C LEU A 269 -2.21 0.95 1.34
N LEU A 270 -1.57 0.31 0.35
CA LEU A 270 -0.74 0.98 -0.65
C LEU A 270 -1.56 1.97 -1.48
N SER A 271 -2.76 1.58 -1.92
CA SER A 271 -3.67 2.47 -2.67
C SER A 271 -4.04 3.72 -1.85
N ILE A 272 -4.32 3.56 -0.55
CA ILE A 272 -4.56 4.70 0.36
C ILE A 272 -3.30 5.56 0.49
N ALA A 273 -2.12 4.97 0.66
CA ALA A 273 -0.87 5.71 0.75
C ALA A 273 -0.58 6.51 -0.54
N LEU A 274 -0.79 5.92 -1.71
CA LEU A 274 -0.62 6.57 -3.01
C LEU A 274 -1.65 7.69 -3.24
N SER A 275 -2.88 7.55 -2.73
CA SER A 275 -3.93 8.57 -2.86
C SER A 275 -3.58 9.90 -2.19
N PHE A 276 -2.67 9.92 -1.20
CA PHE A 276 -2.16 11.17 -0.63
C PHE A 276 -1.50 12.09 -1.65
N SER A 277 -1.10 11.56 -2.83
CA SER A 277 -0.59 12.36 -3.94
C SER A 277 -1.60 13.34 -4.54
N LEU A 278 -2.89 13.16 -4.28
CA LEU A 278 -3.97 14.06 -4.70
C LEU A 278 -4.19 15.23 -3.75
N LEU A 279 -3.62 15.16 -2.52
CA LEU A 279 -3.77 16.17 -1.47
C LEU A 279 -2.70 17.27 -1.55
N ASP A 280 -2.99 18.38 -0.88
CA ASP A 280 -2.09 19.50 -0.64
C ASP A 280 -2.15 19.97 0.83
N ASP A 281 -1.18 20.79 1.28
CA ASP A 281 -1.11 21.27 2.67
C ASP A 281 -2.31 22.14 3.06
N ASP A 282 -2.96 22.81 2.11
CA ASP A 282 -4.15 23.61 2.38
C ASP A 282 -5.33 22.77 2.86
N HIS A 283 -5.33 21.45 2.57
CA HIS A 283 -6.35 20.53 3.07
C HIS A 283 -6.27 20.36 4.59
N PHE A 284 -5.05 20.36 5.15
CA PHE A 284 -4.78 20.14 6.57
C PHE A 284 -4.75 21.44 7.38
N ASN A 285 -4.65 22.60 6.73
CA ASN A 285 -4.63 23.90 7.39
C ASN A 285 -6.05 24.39 7.63
N THR A 286 -6.50 24.35 8.88
CA THR A 286 -7.80 24.91 9.31
C THR A 286 -7.89 26.40 8.94
N PRO A 287 -9.01 26.87 8.35
CA PRO A 287 -9.14 28.26 7.84
C PRO A 287 -9.01 29.36 8.89
N SER A 288 -8.90 29.02 10.17
CA SER A 288 -9.08 29.92 11.31
C SER A 288 -7.95 30.95 11.53
N LYS A 289 -6.73 30.78 11.01
CA LYS A 289 -5.61 31.66 11.35
C LYS A 289 -5.11 32.61 10.27
N LYS A 290 -5.43 32.39 8.99
CA LYS A 290 -4.95 33.25 7.90
C LYS A 290 -5.90 34.39 7.48
N ARG A 291 -7.14 34.42 7.97
CA ARG A 291 -8.14 35.42 7.51
C ARG A 291 -8.27 36.70 8.33
N LYS A 292 -7.61 36.82 9.50
CA LYS A 292 -7.71 38.02 10.34
C LYS A 292 -6.77 39.15 9.99
N GLY A 293 -5.91 39.01 8.99
CA GLY A 293 -4.92 40.04 8.62
C GLY A 293 -4.85 40.41 7.13
N GLN A 294 -5.66 39.78 6.27
CA GLN A 294 -5.76 40.23 4.87
C GLN A 294 -6.96 41.18 4.73
N GLU A 295 -6.65 42.46 4.62
CA GLU A 295 -7.56 43.45 4.07
C GLU A 295 -8.26 42.87 2.83
N LYS A 296 -9.57 43.11 2.71
CA LYS A 296 -10.39 42.80 1.54
C LYS A 296 -9.77 43.51 0.32
N LYS A 297 -8.75 42.89 -0.32
CA LYS A 297 -8.38 43.27 -1.67
C LYS A 297 -9.61 43.09 -2.53
N THR A 298 -10.15 44.16 -3.05
CA THR A 298 -11.22 44.17 -4.06
C THR A 298 -10.80 43.22 -5.18
N ARG A 299 -11.52 42.10 -5.31
CA ARG A 299 -11.29 41.13 -6.39
C ARG A 299 -11.47 41.87 -7.72
N SER A 300 -10.45 41.83 -8.56
CA SER A 300 -10.58 42.33 -9.95
C SER A 300 -11.71 41.52 -10.62
N TRP A 301 -12.50 42.21 -11.47
CA TRP A 301 -13.57 41.57 -12.25
C TRP A 301 -13.08 40.36 -13.05
N LEU A 302 -11.85 40.41 -13.58
CA LEU A 302 -11.18 39.29 -14.25
C LEU A 302 -11.00 38.08 -13.33
N GLN A 303 -10.65 38.31 -12.05
CA GLN A 303 -10.52 37.21 -11.08
C GLN A 303 -11.88 36.58 -10.73
N THR A 304 -12.95 37.39 -10.76
CA THR A 304 -14.31 36.90 -10.54
C THR A 304 -14.78 36.08 -11.72
N LEU A 305 -14.54 36.54 -12.97
CA LEU A 305 -14.83 35.78 -14.19
C LEU A 305 -14.03 34.47 -14.23
N ALA A 306 -12.72 34.48 -13.94
CA ALA A 306 -11.89 33.29 -13.90
C ALA A 306 -12.38 32.29 -12.84
N SER A 307 -12.80 32.77 -11.66
CA SER A 307 -13.36 31.88 -10.63
C SER A 307 -14.73 31.30 -11.03
N GLY A 308 -15.54 32.05 -11.75
CA GLY A 308 -16.81 31.60 -12.31
C GLY A 308 -16.60 30.54 -13.39
N PHE A 309 -15.64 30.75 -14.29
CA PHE A 309 -15.25 29.76 -15.31
C PHE A 309 -14.75 28.45 -14.69
N VAL A 310 -13.88 28.52 -13.68
CA VAL A 310 -13.39 27.34 -12.96
C VAL A 310 -14.55 26.57 -12.31
N LEU A 311 -15.51 27.27 -11.70
CA LEU A 311 -16.69 26.63 -11.12
C LEU A 311 -17.56 25.95 -12.19
N LEU A 312 -17.75 26.60 -13.35
CA LEU A 312 -18.51 26.06 -14.47
C LEU A 312 -17.85 24.77 -15.00
N VAL A 313 -16.52 24.78 -15.19
CA VAL A 313 -15.77 23.57 -15.59
C VAL A 313 -15.90 22.45 -14.54
N GLU A 314 -15.82 22.78 -13.26
CA GLU A 314 -16.00 21.82 -12.17
C GLU A 314 -17.39 21.17 -12.21
N LEU A 315 -18.45 21.97 -12.34
CA LEU A 315 -19.82 21.48 -12.46
C LEU A 315 -20.03 20.66 -13.74
N ALA A 316 -19.43 21.07 -14.85
CA ALA A 316 -19.48 20.32 -16.11
C ALA A 316 -18.82 18.93 -15.99
N VAL A 317 -17.70 18.83 -15.26
CA VAL A 317 -17.05 17.53 -15.01
C VAL A 317 -17.93 16.64 -14.13
N TYR A 318 -18.53 17.16 -13.06
CA TYR A 318 -19.45 16.36 -12.23
C TYR A 318 -20.70 15.93 -13.01
N ALA A 319 -21.26 16.83 -13.80
CA ALA A 319 -22.40 16.51 -14.68
C ALA A 319 -22.02 15.44 -15.71
N PHE A 320 -20.82 15.52 -16.30
CA PHE A 320 -20.32 14.53 -17.24
C PHE A 320 -20.10 13.15 -16.57
N ILE A 321 -19.54 13.12 -15.35
CA ILE A 321 -19.38 11.87 -14.57
C ILE A 321 -20.74 11.21 -14.33
N LEU A 322 -21.74 11.99 -13.90
CA LEU A 322 -23.08 11.47 -13.68
C LEU A 322 -23.77 11.06 -14.99
N TYR A 323 -23.69 11.90 -16.02
CA TYR A 323 -24.27 11.62 -17.35
C TYR A 323 -23.67 10.34 -17.96
N SER A 324 -22.33 10.18 -17.90
CA SER A 324 -21.66 8.98 -18.41
C SER A 324 -22.08 7.73 -17.64
N ALA A 325 -22.24 7.81 -16.31
CA ALA A 325 -22.75 6.69 -15.53
C ALA A 325 -24.17 6.30 -15.92
N ILE A 326 -25.08 7.27 -16.09
CA ILE A 326 -26.45 7.01 -16.50
C ILE A 326 -26.51 6.42 -17.90
N THR A 327 -25.75 6.97 -18.86
CA THR A 327 -25.82 6.57 -20.26
C THR A 327 -25.13 5.24 -20.52
N LEU A 328 -23.91 5.03 -20.00
CA LEU A 328 -23.14 3.81 -20.25
C LEU A 328 -23.74 2.59 -19.58
N TYR A 329 -24.43 2.76 -18.46
CA TYR A 329 -25.04 1.66 -17.71
C TYR A 329 -26.58 1.71 -17.74
N GLN A 330 -27.18 2.52 -18.62
CA GLN A 330 -28.64 2.62 -18.80
C GLN A 330 -29.41 2.65 -17.47
N LEU A 331 -28.97 3.50 -16.52
CA LEU A 331 -29.59 3.58 -15.22
C LEU A 331 -31.01 4.14 -15.33
N GLN A 332 -32.02 3.33 -14.97
CA GLN A 332 -33.41 3.73 -14.96
C GLN A 332 -34.00 3.53 -13.57
N ILE A 333 -34.71 4.52 -13.07
CA ILE A 333 -35.37 4.48 -11.75
C ILE A 333 -36.84 4.09 -11.97
N ASP A 334 -37.21 2.94 -11.43
CA ASP A 334 -38.62 2.54 -11.32
C ASP A 334 -39.17 3.11 -10.00
N TRP A 335 -39.96 4.16 -10.11
CA TRP A 335 -40.53 4.86 -8.97
C TRP A 335 -41.65 4.05 -8.28
N GLU A 336 -42.32 3.15 -9.00
CA GLU A 336 -43.38 2.31 -8.45
C GLU A 336 -42.81 1.20 -7.57
N GLN A 337 -41.76 0.52 -8.05
CA GLN A 337 -41.12 -0.57 -7.32
C GLN A 337 -39.97 -0.09 -6.43
N LYS A 338 -39.63 1.22 -6.46
CA LYS A 338 -38.49 1.82 -5.74
C LYS A 338 -37.18 1.06 -6.00
N ARG A 339 -36.93 0.71 -7.26
CA ARG A 339 -35.74 -0.04 -7.71
C ARG A 339 -35.01 0.73 -8.81
N VAL A 340 -33.73 0.43 -8.95
CA VAL A 340 -32.91 0.94 -10.04
C VAL A 340 -32.55 -0.23 -10.95
N SER A 341 -32.91 -0.16 -12.22
CA SER A 341 -32.41 -1.08 -13.22
C SER A 341 -31.12 -0.55 -13.82
N ALA A 342 -30.16 -1.44 -14.05
CA ALA A 342 -28.85 -1.13 -14.64
C ALA A 342 -28.47 -2.21 -15.63
N LYS A 343 -27.96 -1.80 -16.81
CA LYS A 343 -27.48 -2.69 -17.86
C LYS A 343 -26.43 -1.95 -18.68
N THR A 344 -25.31 -2.61 -19.02
CA THR A 344 -24.29 -1.99 -19.87
C THR A 344 -24.78 -1.81 -21.32
N ASP A 345 -24.47 -0.65 -21.91
CA ASP A 345 -24.83 -0.29 -23.30
C ASP A 345 -23.70 -0.56 -24.31
N PHE A 346 -22.57 -1.05 -23.86
CA PHE A 346 -21.40 -1.25 -24.70
C PHE A 346 -20.96 -2.72 -24.74
N SER A 347 -20.46 -3.14 -25.89
CA SER A 347 -19.87 -4.46 -26.09
C SER A 347 -18.38 -4.47 -25.75
N HIS A 348 -17.83 -5.67 -25.52
CA HIS A 348 -16.39 -5.87 -25.30
C HIS A 348 -15.53 -5.23 -26.41
N GLY A 349 -15.90 -5.39 -27.70
CA GLY A 349 -15.15 -4.79 -28.80
C GLY A 349 -15.14 -3.25 -28.80
N ARG A 350 -16.28 -2.61 -28.45
CA ARG A 350 -16.35 -1.14 -28.30
C ARG A 350 -15.49 -0.67 -27.12
N PHE A 351 -15.52 -1.40 -26.03
CA PHE A 351 -14.68 -1.10 -24.86
C PHE A 351 -13.19 -1.24 -25.17
N ALA A 352 -12.78 -2.32 -25.86
CA ALA A 352 -11.40 -2.54 -26.30
C ALA A 352 -10.89 -1.38 -27.17
N ALA A 353 -11.68 -0.96 -28.17
CA ALA A 353 -11.35 0.19 -29.01
C ALA A 353 -11.21 1.49 -28.21
N PHE A 354 -12.11 1.74 -27.25
CA PHE A 354 -12.03 2.90 -26.35
C PHE A 354 -10.71 2.88 -25.56
N VAL A 355 -10.34 1.74 -24.95
CA VAL A 355 -9.12 1.64 -24.12
C VAL A 355 -7.87 1.89 -24.94
N LEU A 356 -7.76 1.36 -26.16
CA LEU A 356 -6.60 1.62 -27.03
C LEU A 356 -6.39 3.11 -27.29
N HIS A 357 -7.45 3.86 -27.58
CA HIS A 357 -7.37 5.30 -27.83
C HIS A 357 -7.09 6.09 -26.54
N ILE A 358 -7.77 5.76 -25.43
CA ILE A 358 -7.60 6.50 -24.18
C ILE A 358 -6.24 6.25 -23.54
N GLN A 359 -5.69 5.05 -23.68
CA GLN A 359 -4.38 4.69 -23.17
C GLN A 359 -3.29 5.57 -23.80
N GLU A 360 -3.30 5.72 -25.13
CA GLU A 360 -2.36 6.60 -25.83
C GLU A 360 -2.53 8.06 -25.39
N LEU A 361 -3.77 8.54 -25.31
CA LEU A 361 -4.07 9.89 -24.84
C LEU A 361 -3.56 10.12 -23.41
N THR A 362 -3.73 9.15 -22.51
CA THR A 362 -3.26 9.27 -21.12
C THR A 362 -1.73 9.32 -21.02
N ILE A 363 -0.99 8.62 -21.87
CA ILE A 363 0.47 8.72 -21.94
C ILE A 363 0.87 10.14 -22.34
N TRP A 364 0.24 10.72 -23.35
CA TRP A 364 0.52 12.11 -23.77
C TRP A 364 0.14 13.14 -22.71
N VAL A 365 -1.00 12.98 -22.02
CA VAL A 365 -1.35 13.80 -20.86
C VAL A 365 -0.30 13.65 -19.75
N GLY A 366 0.19 12.43 -19.53
CA GLY A 366 1.31 12.14 -18.62
C GLY A 366 2.55 12.95 -19.00
N VAL A 367 3.00 12.85 -20.25
CA VAL A 367 4.18 13.59 -20.78
C VAL A 367 4.02 15.10 -20.60
N LEU A 368 2.87 15.65 -21.00
CA LEU A 368 2.62 17.10 -20.91
C LEU A 368 2.58 17.60 -19.46
N SER A 369 1.88 16.87 -18.58
CA SER A 369 1.78 17.26 -17.16
C SER A 369 3.10 17.08 -16.42
N PHE A 370 3.89 16.06 -16.76
CA PHE A 370 5.24 15.85 -16.25
C PHE A 370 6.18 16.98 -16.66
N THR A 371 6.20 17.31 -17.97
CA THR A 371 7.00 18.40 -18.51
C THR A 371 6.66 19.71 -17.85
N TRP A 372 5.36 20.00 -17.64
CA TRP A 372 4.91 21.19 -16.92
C TRP A 372 5.48 21.28 -15.51
N GLU A 373 5.43 20.16 -14.73
CA GLU A 373 5.99 20.15 -13.37
C GLU A 373 7.53 20.27 -13.38
N ALA A 374 8.21 19.63 -14.34
CA ALA A 374 9.66 19.71 -14.48
C ALA A 374 10.11 21.15 -14.80
N VAL A 375 9.45 21.83 -15.75
CA VAL A 375 9.73 23.23 -16.11
C VAL A 375 9.44 24.15 -14.94
N ASN A 376 8.31 23.98 -14.24
CA ASN A 376 7.99 24.77 -13.06
C ASN A 376 9.04 24.60 -11.94
N ALA A 377 9.54 23.39 -11.72
CA ALA A 377 10.61 23.13 -10.76
C ALA A 377 11.92 23.83 -11.18
N MET A 378 12.28 23.76 -12.48
CA MET A 378 13.44 24.46 -13.04
C MET A 378 13.36 25.97 -12.83
N LEU A 379 12.22 26.58 -13.18
CA LEU A 379 12.01 28.02 -13.00
C LEU A 379 12.16 28.44 -11.54
N LYS A 380 11.67 27.66 -10.59
CA LYS A 380 11.87 27.90 -9.16
C LYS A 380 13.35 27.82 -8.77
N CYS A 381 14.13 26.90 -9.34
CA CYS A 381 15.57 26.81 -9.11
C CYS A 381 16.30 28.07 -9.63
N LEU A 382 15.91 28.58 -10.78
CA LEU A 382 16.47 29.80 -11.37
C LEU A 382 16.16 31.07 -10.55
N CYS A 383 15.07 31.08 -9.78
CA CYS A 383 14.68 32.18 -8.91
C CYS A 383 15.39 32.18 -7.55
N THR A 384 16.27 31.21 -7.23
CA THR A 384 17.03 31.19 -5.98
C THR A 384 18.07 32.32 -5.92
N ARG A 385 18.33 32.86 -4.74
CA ARG A 385 19.35 33.90 -4.54
C ARG A 385 20.74 33.28 -4.36
N GLY A 386 21.73 33.82 -5.06
CA GLY A 386 23.14 33.38 -5.02
C GLY A 386 23.49 32.39 -6.13
N ILE A 387 24.64 32.60 -6.82
CA ILE A 387 25.06 31.81 -7.98
C ILE A 387 25.33 30.34 -7.61
N VAL A 388 26.08 30.13 -6.52
CA VAL A 388 26.39 28.76 -6.04
C VAL A 388 25.14 27.99 -5.65
N SER A 389 24.19 28.64 -4.96
CA SER A 389 22.91 28.03 -4.58
C SER A 389 22.04 27.71 -5.80
N LYS A 390 22.03 28.57 -6.83
CA LYS A 390 21.34 28.29 -8.10
C LYS A 390 21.93 27.08 -8.80
N LEU A 391 23.25 27.08 -8.97
CA LEU A 391 23.95 25.98 -9.65
C LEU A 391 23.70 24.65 -8.94
N TRP A 392 23.82 24.62 -7.62
CA TRP A 392 23.56 23.43 -6.82
C TRP A 392 22.12 22.94 -6.96
N SER A 393 21.13 23.85 -6.89
CA SER A 393 19.71 23.52 -7.08
C SER A 393 19.41 23.00 -8.48
N LEU A 394 20.08 23.55 -9.52
CA LEU A 394 19.92 23.09 -10.90
C LEU A 394 20.54 21.71 -11.11
N ILE A 395 21.68 21.41 -10.52
CA ILE A 395 22.28 20.08 -10.57
C ILE A 395 21.35 19.06 -9.90
N GLN A 396 20.83 19.35 -8.70
CA GLN A 396 19.86 18.48 -8.04
C GLN A 396 18.60 18.28 -8.88
N TRP A 397 18.05 19.37 -9.44
CA TRP A 397 16.90 19.29 -10.34
C TRP A 397 17.18 18.42 -11.56
N ALA A 398 18.33 18.57 -12.21
CA ALA A 398 18.71 17.80 -13.41
C ALA A 398 18.81 16.30 -13.09
N LEU A 399 19.47 15.93 -11.97
CA LEU A 399 19.62 14.54 -11.57
C LEU A 399 18.26 13.91 -11.24
N VAL A 400 17.43 14.58 -10.45
CA VAL A 400 16.09 14.06 -10.08
C VAL A 400 15.18 13.99 -11.29
N THR A 401 15.24 14.98 -12.19
CA THR A 401 14.43 15.00 -13.42
C THR A 401 14.86 13.86 -14.35
N ALA A 402 16.16 13.62 -14.52
CA ALA A 402 16.66 12.51 -15.33
C ALA A 402 16.21 11.15 -14.77
N ALA A 403 16.31 10.94 -13.47
CA ALA A 403 15.81 9.74 -12.81
C ALA A 403 14.28 9.58 -13.00
N ALA A 404 13.51 10.65 -12.82
CA ALA A 404 12.07 10.62 -12.98
C ALA A 404 11.65 10.36 -14.44
N VAL A 405 12.34 10.94 -15.43
CA VAL A 405 12.13 10.66 -16.87
C VAL A 405 12.39 9.18 -17.17
N ALA A 406 13.49 8.62 -16.65
CA ALA A 406 13.82 7.21 -16.85
C ALA A 406 12.72 6.30 -16.27
N VAL A 407 12.30 6.53 -15.02
CA VAL A 407 11.24 5.75 -14.37
C VAL A 407 9.90 5.92 -15.09
N PHE A 408 9.55 7.15 -15.51
CA PHE A 408 8.34 7.40 -16.29
C PHE A 408 8.36 6.62 -17.61
N ALA A 409 9.45 6.71 -18.39
CA ALA A 409 9.60 5.99 -19.65
C ALA A 409 9.50 4.46 -19.45
N LEU A 410 10.21 3.92 -18.45
CA LEU A 410 10.11 2.50 -18.09
C LEU A 410 8.68 2.09 -17.72
N SER A 411 7.95 2.96 -17.00
CA SER A 411 6.59 2.67 -16.53
C SER A 411 5.55 2.61 -17.66
N VAL A 412 5.83 3.22 -18.81
CA VAL A 412 4.96 3.14 -19.99
C VAL A 412 4.98 1.72 -20.59
N VAL A 413 6.09 0.97 -20.46
CA VAL A 413 6.18 -0.40 -21.00
C VAL A 413 5.12 -1.31 -20.42
N PRO A 414 5.07 -1.57 -19.08
CA PRO A 414 4.03 -2.43 -18.52
C PRO A 414 2.63 -1.80 -18.59
N TYR A 415 2.51 -0.48 -18.64
CA TYR A 415 1.22 0.18 -18.84
C TYR A 415 0.65 -0.05 -20.23
N SER A 416 1.49 -0.19 -21.27
CA SER A 416 1.06 -0.44 -22.64
C SER A 416 0.68 -1.91 -22.93
N THR A 417 0.97 -2.84 -22.00
CA THR A 417 0.70 -4.28 -22.15
C THR A 417 -0.50 -4.75 -21.34
N LEU A 418 -1.58 -3.96 -21.30
CA LEU A 418 -2.81 -4.37 -20.63
C LEU A 418 -3.41 -5.64 -21.24
N PRO A 419 -4.03 -6.54 -20.45
CA PRO A 419 -4.59 -7.80 -20.93
C PRO A 419 -5.52 -7.61 -22.13
N GLY A 420 -5.29 -8.39 -23.19
CA GLY A 420 -6.08 -8.33 -24.43
C GLY A 420 -5.80 -7.15 -25.35
N MET A 421 -4.83 -6.29 -25.01
CA MET A 421 -4.53 -5.06 -25.74
C MET A 421 -3.02 -4.86 -25.81
N SER A 422 -2.42 -5.05 -26.99
CA SER A 422 -1.02 -4.69 -27.22
C SER A 422 -0.95 -3.39 -28.00
N SER A 423 -0.41 -2.34 -27.39
CA SER A 423 -0.11 -1.09 -28.08
C SER A 423 1.33 -1.15 -28.64
N THR A 424 1.49 -0.77 -29.89
CA THR A 424 2.80 -0.75 -30.60
C THR A 424 3.62 0.51 -30.30
N THR A 425 3.20 1.33 -29.34
CA THR A 425 3.70 2.70 -29.13
C THR A 425 5.01 2.79 -28.35
N VAL A 426 5.61 1.67 -27.94
CA VAL A 426 6.84 1.70 -27.12
C VAL A 426 8.09 1.70 -28.01
N PHE A 427 8.96 2.70 -27.81
CA PHE A 427 10.25 2.75 -28.51
C PHE A 427 11.13 1.53 -28.17
N PRO A 428 11.74 0.86 -29.16
CA PRO A 428 12.56 -0.35 -28.94
C PRO A 428 13.67 -0.16 -27.89
N LYS A 429 14.34 0.98 -27.88
CA LYS A 429 15.39 1.28 -26.88
C LYS A 429 14.87 1.34 -25.42
N VAL A 430 13.63 1.78 -25.23
CA VAL A 430 13.00 1.79 -23.89
C VAL A 430 12.67 0.37 -23.46
N LEU A 431 12.24 -0.48 -24.38
CA LEU A 431 11.98 -1.90 -24.14
C LEU A 431 13.26 -2.64 -23.76
N ASP A 432 14.37 -2.37 -24.44
CA ASP A 432 15.67 -2.98 -24.12
C ASP A 432 16.17 -2.53 -22.74
N LEU A 433 16.01 -1.25 -22.42
CA LEU A 433 16.34 -0.73 -21.08
C LEU A 433 15.44 -1.36 -20.02
N TYR A 434 14.13 -1.51 -20.28
CA TYR A 434 13.19 -2.17 -19.37
C TYR A 434 13.65 -3.60 -19.06
N ARG A 435 13.96 -4.41 -20.09
CA ARG A 435 14.45 -5.79 -19.91
C ARG A 435 15.75 -5.85 -19.10
N ALA A 436 16.64 -4.89 -19.28
CA ALA A 436 17.91 -4.83 -18.52
C ALA A 436 17.71 -4.57 -17.03
N VAL A 437 16.66 -3.82 -16.65
CA VAL A 437 16.41 -3.42 -15.26
C VAL A 437 15.21 -4.15 -14.63
N GLU A 438 14.52 -5.02 -15.36
CA GLU A 438 13.32 -5.74 -14.93
C GLU A 438 13.52 -6.49 -13.60
N LYS A 439 14.68 -7.12 -13.40
CA LYS A 439 15.07 -7.83 -12.17
C LYS A 439 15.10 -6.97 -10.91
N PHE A 440 15.09 -5.65 -11.04
CA PHE A 440 15.01 -4.70 -9.91
C PHE A 440 13.58 -4.28 -9.59
N HIS A 441 12.60 -4.68 -10.39
CA HIS A 441 11.17 -4.36 -10.20
C HIS A 441 10.90 -2.89 -9.89
N LEU A 442 11.59 -1.98 -10.63
CA LEU A 442 11.45 -0.53 -10.47
C LEU A 442 10.08 -0.02 -10.91
N VAL A 443 9.43 -0.75 -11.80
CA VAL A 443 8.09 -0.48 -12.33
C VAL A 443 7.33 -1.79 -12.51
N GLY A 444 6.02 -1.79 -12.23
CA GLY A 444 5.15 -2.96 -12.28
C GLY A 444 4.03 -2.86 -13.31
N ALA A 445 3.49 -4.02 -13.70
CA ALA A 445 2.22 -4.15 -14.42
C ALA A 445 1.09 -4.40 -13.42
N TYR A 446 -0.05 -3.74 -13.61
CA TYR A 446 -1.20 -3.83 -12.72
C TYR A 446 -2.45 -4.28 -13.48
N GLY A 447 -3.33 -5.04 -12.79
CA GLY A 447 -4.53 -5.59 -13.38
C GLY A 447 -4.29 -6.83 -14.27
N VAL A 448 -3.05 -7.31 -14.38
CA VAL A 448 -2.68 -8.48 -15.21
C VAL A 448 -3.15 -9.78 -14.55
N GLN A 449 -3.11 -9.84 -13.23
CA GLN A 449 -3.54 -11.02 -12.46
C GLN A 449 -5.04 -11.02 -12.17
N HIS A 450 -5.83 -10.24 -12.94
CA HIS A 450 -7.27 -10.24 -12.76
C HIS A 450 -7.85 -11.61 -13.13
N ARG A 451 -8.45 -12.26 -12.15
CA ARG A 451 -9.13 -13.54 -12.29
C ARG A 451 -10.58 -13.30 -12.71
N PRO A 452 -11.13 -14.03 -13.70
CA PRO A 452 -12.56 -14.04 -13.96
C PRO A 452 -13.33 -14.41 -12.69
N ILE A 453 -14.43 -13.73 -12.42
CA ILE A 453 -15.28 -14.00 -11.27
C ILE A 453 -15.99 -15.33 -11.46
N SER A 454 -15.93 -16.20 -10.45
CA SER A 454 -16.66 -17.46 -10.50
C SER A 454 -18.15 -17.21 -10.26
N THR A 455 -18.96 -17.45 -11.28
CA THR A 455 -20.44 -17.43 -11.18
C THR A 455 -21.00 -18.69 -10.54
N GLU A 456 -20.20 -19.76 -10.47
CA GLU A 456 -20.57 -21.03 -9.85
C GLU A 456 -20.26 -21.09 -8.34
N GLY A 457 -19.91 -19.95 -7.74
CA GLY A 457 -19.49 -19.84 -6.35
C GLY A 457 -17.96 -19.81 -6.19
N ARG A 458 -17.51 -19.54 -4.96
CA ARG A 458 -16.11 -19.46 -4.60
C ARG A 458 -15.44 -20.83 -4.65
N PRO A 459 -14.43 -21.07 -5.52
CA PRO A 459 -13.73 -22.35 -5.54
C PRO A 459 -12.75 -22.46 -4.35
N GLU A 460 -12.79 -23.56 -3.62
CA GLU A 460 -11.93 -23.86 -2.48
C GLU A 460 -11.39 -25.28 -2.51
N ILE A 461 -10.10 -25.41 -2.22
CA ILE A 461 -9.41 -26.70 -2.06
C ILE A 461 -9.53 -27.11 -0.60
N ILE A 462 -10.14 -28.27 -0.32
CA ILE A 462 -10.23 -28.88 1.00
C ILE A 462 -9.31 -30.10 1.00
N LEU A 463 -8.36 -30.10 1.96
CA LEU A 463 -7.44 -31.22 2.19
C LEU A 463 -8.09 -32.22 3.15
N GLU A 464 -8.04 -33.48 2.82
CA GLU A 464 -8.53 -34.58 3.67
C GLU A 464 -7.39 -35.57 3.90
N GLY A 465 -7.15 -35.92 5.16
CA GLY A 465 -6.19 -36.96 5.56
C GLY A 465 -6.88 -38.23 6.01
N SER A 466 -6.19 -39.38 5.92
CA SER A 466 -6.66 -40.66 6.38
C SER A 466 -5.50 -41.54 6.87
N TYR A 467 -5.78 -42.43 7.84
CA TYR A 467 -4.84 -43.44 8.28
C TYR A 467 -5.02 -44.77 7.53
N ASP A 468 -6.25 -45.08 7.13
CA ASP A 468 -6.68 -46.39 6.62
C ASP A 468 -7.20 -46.36 5.16
N GLY A 469 -7.35 -45.17 4.60
CA GLY A 469 -7.95 -44.94 3.27
C GLY A 469 -9.47 -45.06 3.23
N LEU A 470 -10.12 -45.34 4.35
CA LEU A 470 -11.57 -45.48 4.46
C LEU A 470 -12.21 -44.28 5.15
N THR A 471 -11.67 -43.89 6.28
CA THR A 471 -12.11 -42.72 7.05
C THR A 471 -11.27 -41.50 6.70
N TRP A 472 -11.94 -40.41 6.28
CA TRP A 472 -11.29 -39.17 5.85
C TRP A 472 -11.69 -38.01 6.74
N THR A 473 -10.69 -37.28 7.23
CA THR A 473 -10.87 -36.11 8.10
C THR A 473 -10.33 -34.86 7.42
N GLU A 474 -11.11 -33.78 7.41
CA GLU A 474 -10.72 -32.52 6.81
C GLU A 474 -9.68 -31.77 7.64
N MET A 475 -8.71 -31.17 6.97
CA MET A 475 -7.70 -30.27 7.54
C MET A 475 -8.06 -28.84 7.15
N ASN A 476 -8.62 -28.08 8.10
CA ASN A 476 -9.12 -26.71 7.82
C ASN A 476 -8.06 -25.67 8.13
N PRO A 477 -7.62 -24.87 7.11
CA PRO A 477 -6.75 -23.72 7.31
C PRO A 477 -7.45 -22.57 8.04
N MET A 478 -6.68 -21.79 8.82
CA MET A 478 -7.20 -20.71 9.68
C MET A 478 -7.81 -19.54 8.92
N TYR A 479 -7.33 -19.22 7.72
CA TYR A 479 -7.63 -17.96 7.05
C TYR A 479 -8.43 -18.10 5.75
N LYS A 480 -9.05 -19.25 5.54
CA LYS A 480 -9.95 -19.50 4.42
C LYS A 480 -11.20 -20.27 4.87
N PRO A 481 -12.29 -20.27 4.09
CA PRO A 481 -13.46 -21.10 4.38
C PRO A 481 -13.10 -22.59 4.48
N GLY A 482 -13.56 -23.23 5.53
CA GLY A 482 -13.41 -24.66 5.80
C GLY A 482 -14.76 -25.28 6.18
N ASP A 483 -15.06 -25.39 7.49
CA ASP A 483 -16.38 -25.78 7.95
C ASP A 483 -17.42 -24.74 7.58
N VAL A 484 -18.60 -25.20 7.17
CA VAL A 484 -19.70 -24.32 6.73
C VAL A 484 -20.28 -23.46 7.87
N ASN A 485 -20.04 -23.86 9.11
CA ASN A 485 -20.51 -23.16 10.30
C ASN A 485 -19.50 -22.09 10.79
N ASP A 486 -18.28 -22.10 10.25
CA ASP A 486 -17.25 -21.16 10.67
C ASP A 486 -17.51 -19.78 10.12
N ILE A 487 -17.32 -18.79 10.98
CA ILE A 487 -17.41 -17.37 10.62
C ILE A 487 -16.27 -17.05 9.64
N PRO A 488 -16.54 -16.25 8.57
CA PRO A 488 -15.48 -15.78 7.70
C PRO A 488 -14.33 -15.14 8.49
N PRO A 489 -13.07 -15.63 8.31
CA PRO A 489 -11.95 -15.26 9.18
C PRO A 489 -11.45 -13.85 8.95
N VAL A 490 -10.94 -13.21 10.00
CA VAL A 490 -10.24 -11.92 9.91
C VAL A 490 -8.74 -12.16 9.96
N ALA A 491 -8.08 -12.00 8.82
CA ALA A 491 -6.64 -12.13 8.68
C ALA A 491 -5.89 -10.81 8.70
N GLY A 492 -6.45 -9.77 8.07
CA GLY A 492 -5.76 -8.51 7.81
C GLY A 492 -5.32 -7.73 9.05
N PRO A 493 -4.14 -7.06 8.98
CA PRO A 493 -3.30 -6.86 7.81
C PRO A 493 -2.24 -7.96 7.56
N HIS A 494 -2.31 -9.10 8.28
CA HIS A 494 -1.54 -10.29 7.92
C HIS A 494 -1.95 -10.77 6.51
N GLN A 495 -0.96 -11.23 5.73
CA GLN A 495 -1.18 -11.77 4.39
C GLN A 495 -0.89 -13.28 4.41
N PRO A 496 -1.90 -14.14 4.57
CA PRO A 496 -1.73 -15.60 4.58
C PRO A 496 -1.37 -16.07 3.17
N ARG A 497 -0.09 -16.38 2.96
CA ARG A 497 0.48 -16.70 1.64
C ARG A 497 0.03 -18.06 1.13
N LEU A 498 -0.04 -19.06 2.02
CA LEU A 498 -0.45 -20.40 1.65
C LEU A 498 -1.90 -20.45 1.17
N GLU A 499 -2.84 -19.87 1.94
CA GLU A 499 -4.26 -19.83 1.58
C GLU A 499 -4.50 -19.01 0.31
N SER A 500 -3.75 -17.91 0.13
CA SER A 500 -3.78 -17.12 -1.10
C SER A 500 -3.37 -17.96 -2.31
N MET A 501 -2.33 -18.77 -2.19
CA MET A 501 -1.86 -19.63 -3.26
C MET A 501 -2.79 -20.83 -3.48
N MET A 502 -3.38 -21.40 -2.44
CA MET A 502 -4.41 -22.44 -2.57
C MET A 502 -5.61 -21.92 -3.37
N PHE A 503 -6.06 -20.69 -3.07
CA PHE A 503 -7.14 -20.05 -3.82
C PHE A 503 -6.78 -19.81 -5.30
N GLN A 504 -5.56 -19.38 -5.61
CA GLN A 504 -5.09 -19.20 -6.99
C GLN A 504 -4.93 -20.55 -7.73
N ALA A 505 -4.50 -21.60 -7.04
CA ALA A 505 -4.31 -22.93 -7.61
C ALA A 505 -5.59 -23.56 -8.12
N THR A 506 -6.76 -23.16 -7.60
CA THR A 506 -8.07 -23.71 -8.05
C THR A 506 -8.29 -23.58 -9.55
N GLN A 507 -7.65 -22.59 -10.21
CA GLN A 507 -7.78 -22.36 -11.64
C GLN A 507 -6.86 -23.21 -12.51
N LYS A 508 -5.62 -23.45 -12.05
CA LYS A 508 -4.58 -24.11 -12.86
C LYS A 508 -4.48 -25.61 -12.67
N GLY A 509 -5.09 -26.14 -11.59
CA GLY A 509 -4.96 -27.55 -11.20
C GLY A 509 -3.65 -27.85 -10.48
N HIS A 510 -3.54 -29.05 -9.86
CA HIS A 510 -2.40 -29.42 -9.02
C HIS A 510 -1.10 -29.61 -9.80
N ASP A 511 -1.14 -30.13 -11.03
CA ASP A 511 0.02 -30.40 -11.88
C ASP A 511 0.81 -29.12 -12.25
N HIS A 512 0.16 -27.97 -12.28
CA HIS A 512 0.75 -26.68 -12.62
C HIS A 512 1.21 -25.87 -11.38
N ASN A 513 1.13 -26.46 -10.19
CA ASN A 513 1.50 -25.83 -8.93
C ASN A 513 2.52 -26.70 -8.18
N PRO A 514 3.82 -26.56 -8.48
CA PRO A 514 4.88 -27.40 -7.89
C PRO A 514 4.91 -27.38 -6.37
N TRP A 515 4.63 -26.22 -5.77
CA TRP A 515 4.57 -26.03 -4.31
C TRP A 515 3.51 -26.93 -3.65
N PHE A 516 2.44 -27.31 -4.38
CA PHE A 516 1.38 -28.15 -3.84
C PHE A 516 1.87 -29.58 -3.55
N ALA A 517 2.73 -30.12 -4.41
CA ALA A 517 3.40 -31.40 -4.14
C ALA A 517 4.28 -31.34 -2.89
N GLY A 518 5.02 -30.22 -2.70
CA GLY A 518 5.78 -29.96 -1.49
C GLY A 518 4.89 -29.90 -0.25
N LEU A 519 3.75 -29.22 -0.31
CA LEU A 519 2.78 -29.17 0.79
C LEU A 519 2.29 -30.57 1.18
N LEU A 520 1.84 -31.39 0.20
CA LEU A 520 1.38 -32.76 0.48
C LEU A 520 2.47 -33.60 1.12
N GLN A 521 3.70 -33.58 0.60
CA GLN A 521 4.83 -34.29 1.16
C GLN A 521 5.09 -33.91 2.62
N ARG A 522 5.14 -32.60 2.93
CA ARG A 522 5.44 -32.13 4.29
C ARG A 522 4.34 -32.45 5.29
N LEU A 523 3.07 -32.44 4.88
CA LEU A 523 1.94 -32.86 5.71
C LEU A 523 1.95 -34.35 5.97
N LEU A 524 2.27 -35.19 4.96
CA LEU A 524 2.45 -36.62 5.11
C LEU A 524 3.64 -36.98 6.04
N GLN A 525 4.67 -36.12 6.08
CA GLN A 525 5.81 -36.25 7.00
C GLN A 525 5.51 -35.70 8.41
N GLY A 526 4.39 -35.02 8.62
CA GLY A 526 4.02 -34.40 9.90
C GLY A 526 4.92 -33.24 10.31
N LYS A 527 5.40 -32.43 9.36
CA LYS A 527 6.31 -31.28 9.64
C LYS A 527 5.58 -30.18 10.37
N ALA A 528 5.98 -29.92 11.63
CA ALA A 528 5.32 -28.96 12.53
C ALA A 528 5.25 -27.53 11.96
N ASP A 529 6.32 -27.05 11.30
CA ASP A 529 6.35 -25.70 10.74
C ASP A 529 5.34 -25.50 9.60
N VAL A 530 5.06 -26.55 8.81
CA VAL A 530 4.04 -26.52 7.75
C VAL A 530 2.64 -26.68 8.33
N ILE A 531 2.47 -27.54 9.34
CA ILE A 531 1.20 -27.66 10.08
C ILE A 531 0.82 -26.32 10.69
N GLY A 532 1.78 -25.59 11.29
CA GLY A 532 1.57 -24.27 11.86
C GLY A 532 1.12 -23.19 10.86
N LEU A 533 1.34 -23.37 9.55
CA LEU A 533 0.75 -22.49 8.52
C LEU A 533 -0.75 -22.73 8.36
N LEU A 534 -1.20 -23.99 8.48
CA LEU A 534 -2.61 -24.34 8.38
C LEU A 534 -3.34 -24.04 9.69
N GLN A 535 -2.78 -24.52 10.82
CA GLN A 535 -3.38 -24.38 12.14
C GLN A 535 -2.30 -24.32 13.22
N VAL A 536 -2.29 -23.20 13.95
CA VAL A 536 -1.35 -23.00 15.07
C VAL A 536 -1.77 -23.75 16.31
N ASP A 537 -3.08 -23.93 16.52
CA ASP A 537 -3.62 -24.69 17.65
C ASP A 537 -3.59 -26.19 17.35
N GLU A 538 -2.66 -26.91 17.98
CA GLU A 538 -2.51 -28.33 17.83
C GLU A 538 -3.78 -29.13 18.19
N ALA A 539 -4.62 -28.60 19.10
CA ALA A 539 -5.86 -29.24 19.47
C ALA A 539 -6.91 -29.25 18.35
N GLN A 540 -6.83 -28.27 17.45
CA GLN A 540 -7.72 -28.16 16.30
C GLN A 540 -7.20 -28.90 15.05
N TYR A 541 -5.93 -29.31 15.04
CA TYR A 541 -5.36 -30.08 13.93
C TYR A 541 -5.58 -31.58 14.13
N PRO A 542 -6.35 -32.25 13.25
CA PRO A 542 -6.81 -33.62 13.50
C PRO A 542 -5.71 -34.68 13.48
N PHE A 543 -4.54 -34.38 12.90
CA PHE A 543 -3.39 -35.26 12.78
C PHE A 543 -2.18 -34.85 13.63
N SER A 544 -2.42 -34.14 14.76
CA SER A 544 -1.37 -33.64 15.66
C SER A 544 -0.55 -34.77 16.31
N GLN A 545 -1.19 -35.91 16.65
CA GLN A 545 -0.54 -37.02 17.31
C GLN A 545 0.28 -37.91 16.37
N LYS A 546 -0.20 -38.11 15.15
CA LYS A 546 0.43 -38.94 14.13
C LYS A 546 0.08 -38.38 12.75
N PRO A 547 1.04 -38.24 11.81
CA PRO A 547 0.75 -37.79 10.46
C PRO A 547 -0.18 -38.79 9.73
N PRO A 548 -1.02 -38.31 8.79
CA PRO A 548 -1.88 -39.18 8.01
C PRO A 548 -1.05 -40.04 7.07
N ALA A 549 -1.51 -41.26 6.77
CA ALA A 549 -0.88 -42.18 5.81
C ALA A 549 -1.19 -41.76 4.36
N LEU A 550 -2.35 -41.16 4.14
CA LEU A 550 -2.85 -40.74 2.84
C LEU A 550 -3.44 -39.35 2.96
N ILE A 551 -3.20 -38.53 1.93
CA ILE A 551 -3.84 -37.19 1.77
C ILE A 551 -4.45 -37.12 0.37
N LYS A 552 -5.66 -36.58 0.28
CA LYS A 552 -6.29 -36.16 -0.98
C LYS A 552 -6.80 -34.74 -0.89
N ALA A 553 -7.09 -34.13 -2.02
CA ALA A 553 -7.65 -32.79 -2.08
C ALA A 553 -8.91 -32.78 -2.95
N LYS A 554 -9.95 -32.12 -2.47
CA LYS A 554 -11.23 -31.96 -3.17
C LYS A 554 -11.47 -30.49 -3.47
N LEU A 555 -12.06 -30.20 -4.62
CA LEU A 555 -12.53 -28.87 -5.00
C LEU A 555 -14.03 -28.75 -4.70
N TYR A 556 -14.36 -27.75 -3.90
CA TYR A 556 -15.72 -27.36 -3.58
C TYR A 556 -15.99 -25.96 -4.09
N HIS A 557 -17.26 -25.68 -4.41
CA HIS A 557 -17.77 -24.33 -4.60
C HIS A 557 -18.55 -23.91 -3.35
N TYR A 558 -18.13 -22.81 -2.75
CA TYR A 558 -18.76 -22.20 -1.57
C TYR A 558 -19.63 -21.03 -1.97
N HIS A 559 -20.79 -20.94 -1.33
CA HIS A 559 -21.71 -19.82 -1.44
C HIS A 559 -22.07 -19.31 -0.05
N PHE A 560 -22.33 -18.04 0.08
CA PHE A 560 -22.95 -17.51 1.29
C PHE A 560 -24.38 -18.06 1.44
N THR A 561 -24.78 -18.31 2.68
CA THR A 561 -26.15 -18.72 2.99
C THR A 561 -27.10 -17.53 2.82
N ASP A 562 -28.33 -17.81 2.36
CA ASP A 562 -29.43 -16.84 2.29
C ASP A 562 -30.37 -17.12 3.47
N PRO A 563 -30.44 -16.24 4.50
CA PRO A 563 -31.24 -16.49 5.70
C PRO A 563 -32.74 -16.60 5.42
N VAL A 564 -33.22 -16.11 4.27
CA VAL A 564 -34.64 -16.19 3.87
C VAL A 564 -34.94 -17.49 3.14
N LYS A 565 -34.00 -17.97 2.29
CA LYS A 565 -34.19 -19.17 1.46
C LYS A 565 -33.72 -20.44 2.14
N ASP A 566 -32.62 -20.37 2.89
CA ASP A 566 -31.98 -21.54 3.52
C ASP A 566 -32.49 -21.80 4.95
N LYS A 567 -33.79 -21.96 5.11
CA LYS A 567 -34.43 -22.18 6.45
C LYS A 567 -33.91 -23.41 7.20
N THR A 568 -33.34 -24.38 6.50
CA THR A 568 -32.74 -25.60 7.08
C THR A 568 -31.33 -25.39 7.65
N HIS A 569 -30.64 -24.33 7.25
CA HIS A 569 -29.25 -24.05 7.63
C HIS A 569 -29.11 -22.71 8.39
N GLN A 570 -30.04 -22.37 9.26
CA GLN A 570 -30.14 -21.07 9.96
C GLN A 570 -28.89 -20.68 10.76
N LYS A 571 -27.92 -21.60 11.02
CA LYS A 571 -26.69 -21.34 11.76
C LYS A 571 -25.43 -21.34 10.89
N ALA A 572 -25.50 -21.78 9.63
CA ALA A 572 -24.33 -21.88 8.76
C ALA A 572 -24.08 -20.57 8.01
N TRP A 573 -22.83 -20.15 7.90
CA TRP A 573 -22.42 -18.99 7.12
C TRP A 573 -22.22 -19.34 5.67
N TRP A 574 -21.88 -20.58 5.38
CA TRP A 574 -21.56 -21.10 4.07
C TRP A 574 -22.44 -22.27 3.68
N ARG A 575 -22.65 -22.42 2.38
CA ARG A 575 -23.15 -23.61 1.72
C ARG A 575 -22.09 -24.04 0.72
N ARG A 576 -21.72 -25.32 0.71
CA ARG A 576 -20.71 -25.84 -0.20
C ARG A 576 -21.25 -26.95 -1.08
N GLN A 577 -20.75 -27.00 -2.31
CA GLN A 577 -21.07 -28.04 -3.27
C GLN A 577 -19.78 -28.70 -3.77
N TYR A 578 -19.69 -30.02 -3.71
CA TYR A 578 -18.60 -30.77 -4.29
C TYR A 578 -18.57 -30.59 -5.81
N LYS A 579 -17.41 -30.29 -6.39
CA LYS A 579 -17.22 -30.10 -7.83
C LYS A 579 -16.44 -31.26 -8.43
N LYS A 580 -15.24 -31.52 -7.95
CA LYS A 580 -14.35 -32.57 -8.45
C LYS A 580 -13.24 -32.89 -7.45
N GLU A 581 -12.57 -33.99 -7.66
CA GLU A 581 -11.28 -34.26 -7.02
C GLU A 581 -10.22 -33.33 -7.59
N PHE A 582 -9.51 -32.60 -6.71
CA PHE A 582 -8.42 -31.68 -7.12
C PHE A 582 -7.09 -32.44 -7.22
N SER A 583 -6.78 -33.27 -6.23
CA SER A 583 -5.64 -34.18 -6.23
C SER A 583 -6.09 -35.55 -5.70
N PRO A 584 -5.74 -36.66 -6.38
CA PRO A 584 -6.05 -38.02 -5.89
C PRO A 584 -5.36 -38.31 -4.56
N ALA A 585 -5.78 -39.35 -3.88
CA ALA A 585 -5.14 -39.78 -2.67
C ALA A 585 -3.70 -40.22 -2.95
N VAL A 586 -2.75 -39.61 -2.22
CA VAL A 586 -1.31 -39.87 -2.34
C VAL A 586 -0.73 -40.25 -0.99
N ASN A 587 0.32 -41.07 -1.00
CA ASN A 587 1.17 -41.40 0.15
C ASN A 587 2.62 -40.96 -0.14
N LEU A 588 3.51 -41.10 0.83
CA LEU A 588 4.93 -40.72 0.68
C LEU A 588 5.69 -41.50 -0.41
N ASP A 589 5.26 -42.74 -0.68
CA ASP A 589 5.90 -43.63 -1.65
C ASP A 589 5.27 -43.52 -3.05
N ASP A 590 4.28 -42.62 -3.25
CA ASP A 590 3.57 -42.49 -4.52
C ASP A 590 4.53 -42.04 -5.63
N PRO A 591 4.62 -42.82 -6.73
CA PRO A 591 5.52 -42.49 -7.86
C PRO A 591 5.18 -41.15 -8.53
N LYS A 592 3.89 -40.76 -8.56
CA LYS A 592 3.46 -39.47 -9.15
C LYS A 592 3.91 -38.29 -8.30
N LEU A 593 3.74 -38.39 -6.96
CA LEU A 593 4.20 -37.34 -6.04
C LEU A 593 5.73 -37.20 -6.14
N ASN A 594 6.46 -38.32 -6.10
CA ASN A 594 7.91 -38.35 -6.20
C ASN A 594 8.41 -37.75 -7.54
N ARG A 595 7.72 -38.03 -8.65
CA ARG A 595 8.01 -37.47 -9.95
C ARG A 595 7.79 -35.93 -9.98
N LEU A 596 6.67 -35.43 -9.48
CA LEU A 596 6.39 -34.01 -9.40
C LEU A 596 7.43 -33.27 -8.54
N LEU A 597 7.85 -33.84 -7.43
CA LEU A 597 8.91 -33.30 -6.58
C LEU A 597 10.27 -33.26 -7.28
N ASP A 598 10.59 -34.29 -8.07
CA ASP A 598 11.87 -34.34 -8.83
C ASP A 598 11.87 -33.33 -9.99
N GLU A 599 10.78 -33.24 -10.75
CA GLU A 599 10.58 -32.28 -11.84
C GLU A 599 10.61 -30.82 -11.33
N SER A 600 10.09 -30.59 -10.12
CA SER A 600 10.09 -29.29 -9.46
C SER A 600 11.40 -28.94 -8.73
N GLY A 601 12.37 -29.88 -8.69
CA GLY A 601 13.63 -29.69 -7.97
C GLY A 601 13.48 -29.67 -6.45
N LEU A 602 12.33 -30.12 -5.91
CA LEU A 602 12.03 -30.14 -4.47
C LEU A 602 12.47 -31.43 -3.76
N LYS A 603 12.91 -32.43 -4.54
CA LYS A 603 13.44 -33.67 -3.98
C LYS A 603 14.78 -33.43 -3.29
N GLU A 604 14.88 -33.76 -2.03
CA GLU A 604 16.11 -33.64 -1.26
C GLU A 604 17.18 -34.59 -1.81
N LYS A 605 18.26 -34.06 -2.34
CA LYS A 605 19.39 -34.80 -2.89
C LYS A 605 20.55 -34.88 -1.90
N PHE A 606 20.56 -34.07 -0.85
CA PHE A 606 21.66 -34.03 0.13
C PHE A 606 21.10 -33.86 1.54
N PRO A 607 21.76 -34.47 2.54
CA PRO A 607 21.38 -34.28 3.94
C PRO A 607 21.51 -32.82 4.37
N ILE A 608 20.65 -32.40 5.29
CA ILE A 608 20.71 -31.09 5.91
C ILE A 608 22.01 -30.99 6.69
N GLN A 609 22.86 -30.02 6.39
CA GLN A 609 24.04 -29.72 7.20
C GLN A 609 23.57 -28.99 8.47
N PRO A 610 24.07 -29.40 9.65
CA PRO A 610 23.70 -28.74 10.89
C PRO A 610 24.15 -27.26 10.85
N ALA A 611 23.31 -26.36 11.38
CA ALA A 611 23.57 -24.94 11.48
C ALA A 611 24.92 -24.67 12.14
N THR A 612 25.64 -23.70 11.62
CA THR A 612 26.85 -23.22 12.26
C THR A 612 26.45 -22.49 13.55
N ASP A 613 27.00 -22.93 14.69
CA ASP A 613 26.63 -22.40 16.01
C ASP A 613 27.28 -21.02 16.23
N THR A 614 26.76 -20.01 15.57
CA THR A 614 27.21 -18.61 15.70
C THR A 614 26.34 -17.85 16.72
N PRO A 615 26.87 -16.84 17.43
CA PRO A 615 26.08 -16.03 18.36
C PRO A 615 24.87 -15.37 17.69
N LEU A 616 24.98 -15.04 16.39
CA LEU A 616 23.89 -14.47 15.62
C LEU A 616 22.78 -15.49 15.37
N SER A 617 23.14 -16.74 15.02
CA SER A 617 22.19 -17.84 14.85
C SER A 617 21.40 -18.09 16.13
N GLN A 618 22.09 -18.18 17.29
CA GLN A 618 21.46 -18.35 18.61
C GLN A 618 20.49 -17.20 18.93
N THR A 619 20.86 -15.96 18.61
CA THR A 619 19.99 -14.79 18.82
C THR A 619 18.72 -14.86 17.96
N LEU A 620 18.82 -15.30 16.70
CA LEU A 620 17.67 -15.47 15.82
C LEU A 620 16.71 -16.54 16.34
N ILE A 621 17.23 -17.68 16.83
CA ILE A 621 16.42 -18.72 17.46
C ILE A 621 15.70 -18.17 18.70
N LEU A 622 16.39 -17.46 19.58
CA LEU A 622 15.81 -16.86 20.78
C LEU A 622 14.65 -15.88 20.47
N ILE A 623 14.76 -15.12 19.37
CA ILE A 623 13.69 -14.21 18.93
C ILE A 623 12.53 -15.00 18.32
N ARG A 624 12.79 -16.11 17.65
CA ARG A 624 11.80 -16.96 16.98
C ARG A 624 10.91 -17.72 17.95
N ASP A 625 11.50 -18.31 19.01
CA ASP A 625 10.80 -19.22 19.93
C ASP A 625 9.49 -18.67 20.49
N PRO A 626 9.39 -17.43 21.04
CA PRO A 626 8.15 -16.91 21.59
C PRO A 626 7.08 -16.63 20.52
N ILE A 627 7.47 -16.50 19.23
CA ILE A 627 6.56 -16.16 18.14
C ILE A 627 5.99 -17.43 17.48
N LYS A 628 6.66 -18.56 17.58
CA LYS A 628 6.33 -19.81 16.90
C LYS A 628 4.89 -20.28 17.16
N HIS A 629 4.36 -20.05 18.36
CA HIS A 629 3.03 -20.49 18.80
C HIS A 629 1.95 -19.40 18.62
N LEU A 630 2.26 -18.29 17.94
CA LEU A 630 1.32 -17.19 17.72
C LEU A 630 0.84 -17.17 16.27
N SER A 631 -0.44 -16.93 16.07
CA SER A 631 -0.98 -16.72 14.74
C SER A 631 -0.44 -15.44 14.10
N GLY A 632 -0.22 -15.44 12.79
CA GLY A 632 0.30 -14.28 12.07
C GLY A 632 -0.55 -13.03 12.24
N ALA A 633 -1.88 -13.18 12.25
CA ALA A 633 -2.81 -12.07 12.49
C ALA A 633 -2.62 -11.44 13.88
N LEU A 634 -2.41 -12.27 14.91
CA LEU A 634 -2.17 -11.78 16.28
C LEU A 634 -0.84 -11.02 16.39
N VAL A 635 0.24 -11.53 15.79
CA VAL A 635 1.56 -10.88 15.80
C VAL A 635 1.49 -9.49 15.16
N ILE A 636 0.86 -9.37 14.00
CA ILE A 636 0.79 -8.09 13.30
C ILE A 636 -0.19 -7.12 13.97
N SER A 637 -1.31 -7.61 14.46
CA SER A 637 -2.27 -6.78 15.22
C SER A 637 -1.65 -6.23 16.50
N SER A 638 -0.85 -7.03 17.22
CA SER A 638 -0.13 -6.58 18.42
C SER A 638 0.96 -5.53 18.08
N LEU A 639 1.67 -5.71 16.96
CA LEU A 639 2.63 -4.73 16.44
C LEU A 639 1.94 -3.38 16.15
N LEU A 640 0.81 -3.41 15.44
CA LEU A 640 0.05 -2.19 15.14
C LEU A 640 -0.53 -1.54 16.40
N ALA A 641 -1.06 -2.33 17.32
CA ALA A 641 -1.56 -1.83 18.60
C ALA A 641 -0.45 -1.15 19.42
N THR A 642 0.76 -1.72 19.41
CA THR A 642 1.94 -1.13 20.06
C THR A 642 2.29 0.23 19.43
N VAL A 643 2.35 0.30 18.10
CA VAL A 643 2.63 1.55 17.37
C VAL A 643 1.55 2.60 17.68
N ALA A 644 0.27 2.22 17.63
CA ALA A 644 -0.84 3.11 17.95
C ALA A 644 -0.77 3.62 19.40
N SER A 645 -0.45 2.75 20.35
CA SER A 645 -0.27 3.12 21.77
C SER A 645 0.85 4.12 21.97
N ILE A 646 2.01 3.93 21.29
CA ILE A 646 3.12 4.89 21.33
C ILE A 646 2.69 6.26 20.79
N PHE A 647 1.93 6.30 19.68
CA PHE A 647 1.41 7.56 19.15
C PHE A 647 0.43 8.23 20.11
N LEU A 648 -0.50 7.47 20.69
CA LEU A 648 -1.46 7.98 21.68
C LEU A 648 -0.74 8.58 22.89
N ILE A 649 0.22 7.87 23.45
CA ILE A 649 1.03 8.34 24.57
C ILE A 649 1.72 9.65 24.19
N ARG A 650 2.34 9.74 23.01
CA ARG A 650 2.99 10.98 22.53
C ARG A 650 2.02 12.16 22.42
N VAL A 651 0.80 11.93 21.91
CA VAL A 651 -0.24 12.96 21.82
C VAL A 651 -0.65 13.43 23.21
N ILE A 652 -0.89 12.51 24.14
CA ILE A 652 -1.26 12.81 25.52
C ILE A 652 -0.15 13.64 26.18
N PHE A 653 1.11 13.20 26.13
CA PHE A 653 2.24 13.94 26.71
C PHE A 653 2.43 15.32 26.07
N SER A 654 2.26 15.43 24.73
CA SER A 654 2.37 16.74 24.06
C SER A 654 1.26 17.70 24.49
N SER A 655 0.08 17.20 24.83
CA SER A 655 -1.04 18.00 25.35
C SER A 655 -0.77 18.47 26.77
N PHE A 656 -0.12 17.67 27.60
CA PHE A 656 0.29 18.07 28.97
C PHE A 656 1.47 19.05 28.99
N THR A 657 2.44 18.89 28.07
CA THR A 657 3.64 19.76 28.01
C THR A 657 3.44 21.01 27.17
N GLY A 658 2.34 21.11 26.40
CA GLY A 658 2.02 22.24 25.52
C GLY A 658 1.67 23.57 26.20
N GLY A 659 1.72 23.65 27.55
CA GLY A 659 1.51 24.87 28.32
C GLY A 659 2.69 25.85 28.40
N GLN A 660 3.90 25.46 28.07
CA GLN A 660 5.08 26.32 28.10
C GLN A 660 5.74 26.42 26.72
N LYS A 661 5.27 27.34 25.88
CA LYS A 661 6.12 27.85 24.80
C LYS A 661 7.27 28.63 25.41
N PRO A 662 8.54 28.32 25.09
CA PRO A 662 9.64 29.21 25.43
C PRO A 662 9.38 30.55 24.74
N ARG A 663 9.21 31.62 25.52
CA ARG A 663 9.30 32.98 25.03
C ARG A 663 10.72 33.15 24.47
N THR A 664 10.91 32.98 23.19
CA THR A 664 12.09 33.51 22.53
C THR A 664 12.01 35.05 22.67
N ALA A 665 12.88 35.57 23.50
CA ALA A 665 13.13 37.01 23.57
C ALA A 665 13.56 37.45 22.17
N SER A 666 12.69 38.14 21.47
CA SER A 666 13.03 38.87 20.24
C SER A 666 13.87 40.08 20.69
N ALA A 667 15.19 39.96 20.52
CA ALA A 667 16.07 41.11 20.57
C ALA A 667 15.70 42.03 19.39
N ASP A 668 15.07 43.12 19.74
CA ASP A 668 14.72 44.22 18.84
C ASP A 668 16.00 45.00 18.52
N HIS A 669 16.72 44.60 17.49
CA HIS A 669 17.81 45.39 16.95
C HIS A 669 17.22 46.51 16.06
N ARG A 670 16.92 47.60 16.73
CA ARG A 670 16.64 48.93 16.11
C ARG A 670 17.92 49.45 15.49
N ASN A 671 18.03 49.42 14.18
CA ASN A 671 19.05 50.10 13.36
C ASN A 671 19.07 51.60 13.65
N LYS A 672 20.09 52.07 14.34
CA LYS A 672 20.53 53.46 14.34
C LYS A 672 21.65 53.58 13.31
N LYS A 673 21.41 54.42 12.31
CA LYS A 673 22.45 54.94 11.38
C LYS A 673 23.55 55.69 12.11
N PRO A 674 24.81 55.55 11.69
CA PRO A 674 25.90 56.39 12.19
C PRO A 674 25.80 57.83 11.54
N LYS A 675 25.94 58.85 12.37
CA LYS A 675 26.34 60.20 11.95
C LYS A 675 27.82 60.36 12.19
N GLU A 676 28.48 60.93 11.19
CA GLU A 676 29.88 61.36 11.17
C GLU A 676 30.24 62.41 12.23
N PRO A 677 31.53 62.49 12.64
CA PRO A 677 31.98 63.37 13.70
C PRO A 677 32.43 64.73 13.15
N SER A 678 32.17 65.78 13.89
CA SER A 678 32.92 67.06 13.75
C SER A 678 33.55 67.42 15.11
N GLU A 679 34.83 67.69 15.02
CA GLU A 679 35.76 68.18 16.04
C GLU A 679 35.26 69.46 16.73
N THR A 680 35.57 69.67 17.99
CA THR A 680 36.64 70.48 18.58
C THR A 680 36.33 70.98 20.00
N VAL A 681 37.36 70.81 20.85
CA VAL A 681 37.92 71.69 21.86
C VAL A 681 37.28 71.83 23.27
N GLU A 682 38.02 71.24 24.21
CA GLU A 682 38.52 71.72 25.52
C GLU A 682 37.63 72.65 26.40
N LYS A 683 37.47 72.28 27.62
CA LYS A 683 38.09 72.69 28.86
C LYS A 683 37.31 72.34 30.14
N SER A 684 37.91 71.59 30.94
CA SER A 684 38.21 71.68 32.41
C SER A 684 37.19 72.36 33.35
N HIS A 685 37.11 71.73 34.47
CA HIS A 685 37.06 72.06 35.89
C HIS A 685 35.80 71.65 36.65
N THR A 686 36.05 70.68 37.49
CA THR A 686 35.99 70.62 38.95
C THR A 686 34.71 70.76 39.72
N MET A 687 34.54 69.70 40.50
CA MET A 687 34.11 69.67 41.93
C MET A 687 32.66 69.98 42.31
N SER A 688 32.18 69.00 42.93
CA SER A 688 31.81 68.69 44.29
C SER A 688 30.37 68.82 44.72
N ALA A 689 29.97 67.77 45.29
CA ALA A 689 29.28 67.59 46.57
C ALA A 689 27.84 68.04 46.77
N SER A 690 27.14 67.07 47.26
CA SER A 690 26.34 67.17 48.46
C SER A 690 24.82 67.35 48.34
N SER A 691 24.22 66.32 48.94
CA SER A 691 23.09 66.31 49.90
C SER A 691 21.64 66.35 49.42
N ARG A 692 21.02 65.30 49.83
CA ARG A 692 19.58 65.11 50.20
C ARG A 692 19.09 66.26 51.10
N PRO A 693 17.81 66.38 51.49
CA PRO A 693 16.59 65.56 51.31
C PRO A 693 15.29 66.37 51.28
N GLY A 694 14.17 65.61 51.26
CA GLY A 694 12.96 66.03 51.97
C GLY A 694 11.68 66.19 51.19
N LYS A 695 10.82 65.24 51.38
CA LYS A 695 9.52 65.24 52.07
C LYS A 695 8.35 66.06 51.49
N LYS A 696 7.26 65.32 51.44
CA LYS A 696 5.86 65.57 51.83
C LYS A 696 4.89 66.12 50.80
N ASP A 697 3.93 65.36 50.67
CA ASP A 697 2.52 65.27 51.16
C ASP A 697 1.49 65.92 50.27
N SER A 698 0.53 65.17 50.04
CA SER A 698 -0.90 65.19 50.45
C SER A 698 -1.96 65.48 49.38
N ASN A 699 -2.91 64.61 49.40
CA ASN A 699 -4.37 64.84 49.41
C ASN A 699 -5.01 65.43 48.11
N GLU A 700 -6.09 65.05 47.74
CA GLU A 700 -7.34 64.46 48.23
C GLU A 700 -8.36 64.38 47.11
N LYS A 701 -9.18 63.39 47.21
CA LYS A 701 -10.67 63.34 47.10
C LYS A 701 -11.41 63.46 45.79
N LYS A 702 -12.13 62.39 45.62
CA LYS A 702 -13.65 62.27 45.50
C LYS A 702 -14.22 62.53 44.13
N VAL A 703 -15.18 61.87 43.68
CA VAL A 703 -16.33 61.06 44.09
C VAL A 703 -17.19 60.78 42.86
N ASP A 704 -17.70 59.62 42.81
CA ASP A 704 -19.02 59.12 42.43
C ASP A 704 -19.57 59.17 41.04
N SER A 705 -20.03 58.08 40.71
CA SER A 705 -21.35 57.44 40.56
C SER A 705 -21.70 57.17 39.12
N ASP A 706 -21.98 56.05 38.77
CA ASP A 706 -23.13 55.15 38.96
C ASP A 706 -23.83 54.83 37.61
N ARG A 707 -24.22 53.61 37.48
CA ARG A 707 -25.29 53.00 36.67
C ARG A 707 -25.03 52.33 35.34
N SER A 708 -24.95 51.07 35.49
CA SER A 708 -25.60 50.05 34.62
C SER A 708 -27.14 50.25 34.53
N PRO A 709 -27.93 49.49 33.82
CA PRO A 709 -27.74 48.42 32.82
C PRO A 709 -28.83 48.37 31.70
N ARG A 710 -28.83 47.23 30.96
CA ARG A 710 -29.92 46.53 30.21
C ARG A 710 -29.90 46.56 28.69
N LYS A 711 -29.65 45.41 28.16
CA LYS A 711 -30.50 44.28 27.61
C LYS A 711 -31.15 44.49 26.23
N ARG A 712 -30.94 43.48 25.43
CA ARG A 712 -31.78 42.82 24.38
C ARG A 712 -31.94 43.58 23.05
N LYS A 713 -31.52 42.96 21.96
CA LYS A 713 -32.10 41.78 21.24
C LYS A 713 -31.04 41.10 20.38
#